data_261b7be824f595ca05e6cf1147170e38
#
_entry.id   261b7be824f595ca05e6cf1147170e38
#
_cell.length_a   1.000
_cell.length_b   1.000
_cell.length_c   1.000
_cell.angle_alpha   90.00
_cell.angle_beta   90.00
_cell.angle_gamma   90.00
#
_symmetry.space_group_name_H-M   'P 1'
#
loop_
_entity.id
_entity.type
_entity.pdbx_description
1 polymer ?
#
loop_
_entity_poly.entity_id
_entity_poly.type
_entity_poly.pdbx_seq_one_letter_code
_entity_poly.pdbx_strand_id
1 'polypeptide(L)'
;MRRTRTLTVLLALAAGLLAGSPPTALAAEPAPRAALAADSYTWQNARIDGGGFVPGIVFNRTEKDLAYARTDIGGAYRWQEESHTWTPLLDHVGWDDWGHTGVVSVASDSVDPDRVYAAVGTYTNDWDPTNGAVLRSGDRGATWRKTDLPFKLGGNMPGRGMGERLAVDPHDNDVLYLGAPSGHGLWRSTDAGVTWAEVTAFPNPGNYAQDPGDTSGYASDNQGITWVTFDESTGSAGTATKTVYVGVADKENAVYRSTDAGATWERLAGQPTGYLAHKGVLDAENGYLYLAYSDTGGPYDGGKGRLYRYATATGAWTDISPVAEADTYFGFSGLTVDRQHPGTVMATAYSSWWPDTQIFRSTDSGGTWTQAWSYTSYPDRENRYTMDVSSSPWLTWGANPAPPEQTPKLGWMTEALEIDPFDSDRMMYGTGATIYGTENLTNWDSGSKFAIEPMVRGLEETAVNDLVSPPSGAPLLSALGDVGGFRHTSLTEVPAMMYTSPNFTTTTSLDFAEENPDVVVRSGNLDAGPHIAFSTDNGANWFGGTDPSGVSGGGTVAAGADGSRFVWSPQGTGVQYTTGFGTAWQASAGIPAGAIVESDRVDPATFYGFKSGTFYVSTDGGATFTASAATGLPAGDSVRFKALPGGEGDVWLAGGAADGPYGLWHSTDGGETFAKLPGVDAADTVGFGKAAPDASYQTLFTSAEIGGVRGIFRSTDEGATWTRVNDDAHQWGWTGAAITGDPRVYGRVYVATNGRGVVYGDTAGGDGGTDPGPGPDPTPTGACDVEYTVTNQWSGGFQADVRLTNTGTSAWNGWSLDWTFPGDQRVTQMWNAEHTRTGTTVTAKNVDWNAGVAPGASVSFGFTGSWSGTNAEPSSFALGDRVCGRT
;
A
#
# COMPACT_ATOMS: atom_id res chain seq x y z
N MET A 1 -4.38 21.23 33.60
CA MET A 1 -5.01 22.12 34.58
C MET A 1 -5.98 23.03 33.88
N ARG A 2 -7.24 22.67 33.90
CA ARG A 2 -8.32 23.48 33.26
C ARG A 2 -8.64 24.67 34.12
N ARG A 3 -8.66 25.87 33.55
CA ARG A 3 -9.23 27.07 34.16
C ARG A 3 -10.59 27.38 33.53
N THR A 4 -11.62 27.09 34.30
CA THR A 4 -13.00 27.50 34.04
C THR A 4 -13.14 29.01 34.26
N ARG A 5 -13.68 29.75 33.31
CA ARG A 5 -14.14 31.12 33.53
C ARG A 5 -15.67 31.14 33.52
N THR A 6 -16.22 31.47 34.68
CA THR A 6 -17.64 31.70 34.93
C THR A 6 -18.01 33.11 34.46
N LEU A 7 -19.03 33.24 33.63
CA LEU A 7 -19.59 34.53 33.24
C LEU A 7 -20.84 34.80 34.11
N THR A 8 -20.81 35.89 34.86
CA THR A 8 -21.93 36.38 35.66
C THR A 8 -22.69 37.40 34.85
N VAL A 9 -24.00 37.15 34.64
CA VAL A 9 -24.92 38.06 34.02
C VAL A 9 -25.49 38.99 35.06
N LEU A 10 -25.35 40.31 34.89
CA LEU A 10 -26.05 41.33 35.65
C LEU A 10 -27.07 42.03 34.73
N LEU A 11 -28.34 41.88 35.01
CA LEU A 11 -29.42 42.71 34.48
C LEU A 11 -29.46 44.06 35.17
N ALA A 12 -29.44 45.16 34.42
CA ALA A 12 -29.88 46.47 34.89
C ALA A 12 -30.77 47.12 33.83
N LEU A 13 -32.03 47.32 34.18
CA LEU A 13 -32.99 48.16 33.44
C LEU A 13 -32.70 49.64 33.67
N ALA A 14 -32.61 50.46 32.62
CA ALA A 14 -32.95 51.90 32.69
C ALA A 14 -33.44 52.37 31.32
N ALA A 15 -34.56 53.00 31.33
CA ALA A 15 -35.26 53.58 30.17
C ALA A 15 -34.73 55.00 29.87
N GLY A 16 -34.77 55.37 28.55
CA GLY A 16 -35.01 56.71 28.06
C GLY A 16 -33.87 57.38 27.32
N LEU A 17 -34.15 57.63 26.09
CA LEU A 17 -34.03 58.85 25.27
C LEU A 17 -33.53 58.61 23.86
N LEU A 18 -34.40 58.81 22.92
CA LEU A 18 -34.16 58.84 21.47
C LEU A 18 -33.19 59.97 21.08
N ALA A 19 -32.04 59.58 20.51
CA ALA A 19 -31.23 60.42 19.63
C ALA A 19 -30.77 59.57 18.48
N GLY A 20 -31.17 59.90 17.27
CA GLY A 20 -30.83 59.13 16.07
C GLY A 20 -29.34 59.15 15.76
N SER A 21 -28.75 57.97 15.71
CA SER A 21 -27.40 57.71 15.17
C SER A 21 -27.52 57.29 13.70
N PRO A 22 -26.59 57.66 12.82
CA PRO A 22 -26.58 57.21 11.43
C PRO A 22 -26.39 55.69 11.33
N PRO A 23 -26.88 55.00 10.28
CA PRO A 23 -26.72 53.60 10.13
C PRO A 23 -25.23 53.25 9.99
N THR A 24 -24.68 52.49 10.94
CA THR A 24 -23.39 51.79 10.78
C THR A 24 -23.54 50.88 9.59
N ALA A 25 -22.76 51.12 8.55
CA ALA A 25 -22.58 50.19 7.46
C ALA A 25 -22.10 48.87 8.07
N LEU A 26 -22.89 47.79 7.94
CA LEU A 26 -22.44 46.45 8.12
C LEU A 26 -21.21 46.25 7.22
N ALA A 27 -20.07 45.92 7.78
CA ALA A 27 -18.93 45.49 7.00
C ALA A 27 -19.41 44.36 6.08
N ALA A 28 -19.28 44.53 4.78
CA ALA A 28 -19.55 43.46 3.83
C ALA A 28 -18.69 42.27 4.24
N GLU A 29 -19.32 41.08 4.36
CA GLU A 29 -18.58 39.84 4.43
C GLU A 29 -17.56 39.83 3.28
N PRO A 30 -16.28 39.43 3.51
CA PRO A 30 -15.33 39.31 2.44
C PRO A 30 -15.95 38.40 1.38
N ALA A 31 -15.97 38.86 0.14
CA ALA A 31 -16.42 38.05 -0.99
C ALA A 31 -15.66 36.70 -0.95
N PRO A 32 -16.32 35.57 -1.22
CA PRO A 32 -15.64 34.30 -1.28
C PRO A 32 -14.45 34.47 -2.22
N ARG A 33 -13.24 34.16 -1.70
CA ARG A 33 -12.03 34.15 -2.53
C ARG A 33 -12.30 33.19 -3.68
N ALA A 34 -12.07 33.64 -4.90
CA ALA A 34 -12.17 32.80 -6.09
C ALA A 34 -11.25 31.59 -5.85
N ALA A 35 -11.82 30.40 -5.90
CA ALA A 35 -11.05 29.17 -5.85
C ALA A 35 -9.98 29.23 -6.93
N LEU A 36 -8.71 28.97 -6.56
CA LEU A 36 -7.63 28.86 -7.52
C LEU A 36 -8.04 27.77 -8.53
N ALA A 37 -8.19 28.15 -9.80
CA ALA A 37 -8.54 27.19 -10.84
C ALA A 37 -7.44 26.13 -10.90
N ALA A 38 -7.84 24.85 -10.77
CA ALA A 38 -6.91 23.74 -10.96
C ALA A 38 -6.53 23.67 -12.45
N ASP A 39 -5.25 23.46 -12.72
CA ASP A 39 -4.79 23.03 -14.04
C ASP A 39 -5.42 21.67 -14.35
N SER A 40 -5.66 21.40 -15.62
CA SER A 40 -6.15 20.09 -16.05
C SER A 40 -5.03 19.05 -15.95
N TYR A 41 -5.08 18.22 -14.93
CA TYR A 41 -4.21 17.05 -14.76
C TYR A 41 -5.01 15.76 -14.90
N THR A 42 -4.39 14.73 -15.43
CA THR A 42 -4.88 13.34 -15.35
C THR A 42 -4.07 12.60 -14.30
N TRP A 43 -4.77 11.94 -13.37
CA TRP A 43 -4.16 11.25 -12.24
C TRP A 43 -4.29 9.73 -12.39
N GLN A 44 -3.23 9.01 -12.07
CA GLN A 44 -3.15 7.56 -12.09
C GLN A 44 -2.21 7.05 -10.99
N ASN A 45 -2.28 5.75 -10.68
CA ASN A 45 -1.27 5.11 -9.82
C ASN A 45 -0.08 4.62 -10.64
N ALA A 46 1.13 4.77 -10.09
CA ALA A 46 2.27 3.94 -10.49
C ALA A 46 2.00 2.53 -9.97
N ARG A 47 1.64 1.62 -10.88
CA ARG A 47 1.04 0.33 -10.55
C ARG A 47 2.00 -0.62 -9.85
N ILE A 48 1.51 -1.25 -8.79
CA ILE A 48 2.06 -2.49 -8.19
C ILE A 48 0.98 -3.57 -8.04
N ASP A 49 -0.31 -3.19 -8.03
CA ASP A 49 -1.48 -4.03 -7.86
C ASP A 49 -1.42 -4.83 -6.54
N GLY A 50 -1.85 -4.20 -5.46
CA GLY A 50 -1.84 -4.73 -4.10
C GLY A 50 -0.95 -3.94 -3.14
N GLY A 51 -0.24 -4.63 -2.30
CA GLY A 51 0.79 -4.10 -1.38
C GLY A 51 0.39 -4.05 0.09
N GLY A 52 -0.89 -4.23 0.44
CA GLY A 52 -1.34 -4.16 1.80
C GLY A 52 -2.56 -5.01 2.14
N PHE A 53 -3.17 -4.75 3.29
CA PHE A 53 -4.17 -5.61 3.89
C PHE A 53 -5.59 -5.32 3.40
N VAL A 54 -6.25 -6.37 2.88
CA VAL A 54 -7.65 -6.34 2.45
C VAL A 54 -8.51 -7.14 3.43
N PRO A 55 -9.02 -6.52 4.52
CA PRO A 55 -9.78 -7.19 5.56
C PRO A 55 -11.23 -7.52 5.22
N GLY A 56 -11.79 -6.97 4.13
CA GLY A 56 -13.19 -7.21 3.76
C GLY A 56 -13.43 -7.19 2.26
N ILE A 57 -14.23 -8.16 1.81
CA ILE A 57 -14.80 -8.25 0.46
C ILE A 57 -16.29 -8.50 0.63
N VAL A 58 -17.13 -7.78 -0.12
CA VAL A 58 -18.60 -7.86 -0.02
C VAL A 58 -19.18 -7.91 -1.43
N PHE A 59 -19.78 -9.04 -1.80
CA PHE A 59 -20.62 -9.12 -2.99
C PHE A 59 -22.03 -8.60 -2.70
N ASN A 60 -22.63 -7.87 -3.65
CA ASN A 60 -24.04 -7.58 -3.61
C ASN A 60 -24.85 -8.87 -3.78
N ARG A 61 -25.94 -9.02 -3.04
CA ARG A 61 -26.71 -10.28 -3.03
C ARG A 61 -27.82 -10.35 -4.07
N THR A 62 -28.11 -9.25 -4.74
CA THR A 62 -29.21 -9.12 -5.70
C THR A 62 -28.80 -8.57 -7.06
N GLU A 63 -27.62 -7.97 -7.15
CA GLU A 63 -27.02 -7.49 -8.39
C GLU A 63 -25.76 -8.30 -8.68
N LYS A 64 -25.79 -9.09 -9.77
CA LYS A 64 -24.64 -9.88 -10.21
C LYS A 64 -23.47 -8.98 -10.60
N ASP A 65 -22.24 -9.46 -10.40
CA ASP A 65 -20.99 -8.79 -10.78
C ASP A 65 -20.71 -7.48 -10.03
N LEU A 66 -21.48 -7.17 -8.98
CA LEU A 66 -21.27 -6.03 -8.10
C LEU A 66 -20.59 -6.48 -6.80
N ALA A 67 -19.34 -6.06 -6.62
CA ALA A 67 -18.57 -6.34 -5.40
C ALA A 67 -17.80 -5.10 -4.94
N TYR A 68 -17.52 -5.07 -3.64
CA TYR A 68 -16.74 -4.05 -2.96
C TYR A 68 -15.63 -4.69 -2.13
N ALA A 69 -14.51 -3.99 -2.03
CA ALA A 69 -13.43 -4.34 -1.10
C ALA A 69 -13.12 -3.13 -0.21
N ARG A 70 -12.67 -3.41 1.00
CA ARG A 70 -12.15 -2.39 1.93
C ARG A 70 -10.74 -2.71 2.34
N THR A 71 -9.96 -1.66 2.60
CA THR A 71 -8.61 -1.74 3.12
C THR A 71 -8.51 -1.00 4.44
N ASP A 72 -7.45 -1.21 5.17
CA ASP A 72 -7.27 -0.60 6.49
C ASP A 72 -6.76 0.85 6.44
N ILE A 73 -6.08 1.27 5.37
CA ILE A 73 -5.62 2.66 5.17
C ILE A 73 -5.86 3.23 3.76
N GLY A 74 -6.17 2.38 2.76
CA GLY A 74 -6.26 2.76 1.34
C GLY A 74 -7.68 3.02 0.82
N GLY A 75 -8.69 3.04 1.69
CA GLY A 75 -10.08 3.32 1.30
C GLY A 75 -10.88 2.08 0.94
N ALA A 76 -11.96 2.33 0.18
CA ALA A 76 -12.84 1.31 -0.38
C ALA A 76 -12.76 1.28 -1.90
N TYR A 77 -13.07 0.12 -2.46
CA TYR A 77 -12.98 -0.14 -3.90
C TYR A 77 -14.23 -0.84 -4.40
N ARG A 78 -14.55 -0.63 -5.68
CA ARG A 78 -15.62 -1.34 -6.39
C ARG A 78 -15.03 -2.13 -7.54
N TRP A 79 -15.43 -3.41 -7.66
CA TRP A 79 -15.07 -4.27 -8.77
C TRP A 79 -15.74 -3.85 -10.07
N GLN A 80 -14.98 -3.92 -11.16
CA GLN A 80 -15.45 -3.69 -12.54
C GLN A 80 -15.29 -5.00 -13.32
N GLU A 81 -16.38 -5.69 -13.52
CA GLU A 81 -16.37 -7.01 -14.14
C GLU A 81 -15.80 -7.02 -15.56
N GLU A 82 -16.16 -6.04 -16.40
CA GLU A 82 -15.72 -5.98 -17.80
C GLU A 82 -14.20 -5.86 -17.96
N SER A 83 -13.53 -5.21 -17.02
CA SER A 83 -12.08 -4.97 -17.07
C SER A 83 -11.29 -5.80 -16.08
N HIS A 84 -11.96 -6.53 -15.19
CA HIS A 84 -11.38 -7.24 -14.05
C HIS A 84 -10.47 -6.31 -13.22
N THR A 85 -10.99 -5.14 -12.84
CA THR A 85 -10.26 -4.12 -12.08
C THR A 85 -11.06 -3.59 -10.89
N TRP A 86 -10.34 -3.13 -9.87
CA TRP A 86 -10.90 -2.37 -8.77
C TRP A 86 -10.81 -0.87 -9.06
N THR A 87 -11.91 -0.14 -8.84
CA THR A 87 -11.95 1.32 -8.90
C THR A 87 -11.95 1.88 -7.48
N PRO A 88 -11.01 2.77 -7.12
CA PRO A 88 -11.02 3.43 -5.82
C PRO A 88 -12.23 4.34 -5.68
N LEU A 89 -12.78 4.41 -4.47
CA LEU A 89 -14.02 5.15 -4.20
C LEU A 89 -13.81 6.36 -3.28
N LEU A 90 -12.66 6.45 -2.59
CA LEU A 90 -12.43 7.45 -1.54
C LEU A 90 -11.28 8.42 -1.85
N ASP A 91 -10.82 8.52 -3.09
CA ASP A 91 -9.74 9.44 -3.49
C ASP A 91 -10.11 10.93 -3.26
N HIS A 92 -11.38 11.25 -3.10
CA HIS A 92 -11.90 12.58 -2.77
C HIS A 92 -11.73 12.97 -1.29
N VAL A 93 -11.35 12.04 -0.42
CA VAL A 93 -11.09 12.35 1.00
C VAL A 93 -9.92 13.32 1.10
N GLY A 94 -10.17 14.47 1.72
CA GLY A 94 -9.19 15.54 1.87
C GLY A 94 -8.32 15.40 3.11
N TRP A 95 -7.37 16.32 3.23
CA TRP A 95 -6.40 16.36 4.31
C TRP A 95 -7.03 16.43 5.71
N ASP A 96 -8.07 17.24 5.89
CA ASP A 96 -8.71 17.41 7.21
C ASP A 96 -9.47 16.17 7.67
N ASP A 97 -9.87 15.32 6.74
CA ASP A 97 -10.58 14.06 6.96
C ASP A 97 -9.69 12.83 6.67
N TRP A 98 -8.35 12.96 6.66
CA TRP A 98 -7.43 11.89 6.26
C TRP A 98 -7.69 10.54 6.95
N GLY A 99 -8.15 10.56 8.19
CA GLY A 99 -8.53 9.36 8.94
C GLY A 99 -9.68 8.58 8.28
N HIS A 100 -10.47 9.19 7.39
CA HIS A 100 -11.55 8.51 6.68
C HIS A 100 -11.07 7.62 5.51
N THR A 101 -9.76 7.50 5.26
CA THR A 101 -9.20 6.49 4.36
C THR A 101 -9.14 5.10 4.99
N GLY A 102 -9.16 4.97 6.31
CA GLY A 102 -9.32 3.69 7.00
C GLY A 102 -10.77 3.23 6.99
N VAL A 103 -11.06 2.04 6.44
CA VAL A 103 -12.44 1.56 6.28
C VAL A 103 -12.69 0.36 7.18
N VAL A 104 -13.51 0.59 8.20
CA VAL A 104 -13.87 -0.43 9.20
C VAL A 104 -14.85 -1.45 8.63
N SER A 105 -15.80 -0.99 7.78
CA SER A 105 -16.83 -1.86 7.22
C SER A 105 -17.45 -1.23 5.98
N VAL A 106 -17.84 -2.08 5.03
CA VAL A 106 -18.63 -1.73 3.84
C VAL A 106 -19.92 -2.53 3.83
N ALA A 107 -21.03 -1.89 3.50
CA ALA A 107 -22.31 -2.55 3.33
C ALA A 107 -22.95 -2.17 1.99
N SER A 108 -23.22 -3.17 1.16
CA SER A 108 -23.98 -3.03 -0.09
C SER A 108 -25.45 -3.33 0.15
N ASP A 109 -26.33 -2.47 -0.37
CA ASP A 109 -27.76 -2.59 -0.20
C ASP A 109 -28.34 -3.63 -1.18
N SER A 110 -29.01 -4.64 -0.66
CA SER A 110 -29.63 -5.70 -1.46
C SER A 110 -31.03 -5.34 -1.96
N VAL A 111 -31.63 -4.24 -1.50
CA VAL A 111 -32.92 -3.74 -1.98
C VAL A 111 -32.73 -2.73 -3.12
N ASP A 112 -31.68 -1.90 -3.00
CA ASP A 112 -31.29 -0.88 -3.97
C ASP A 112 -29.77 -1.00 -4.21
N PRO A 113 -29.32 -1.78 -5.21
CA PRO A 113 -27.90 -2.01 -5.47
C PRO A 113 -27.07 -0.77 -5.81
N ASP A 114 -27.71 0.36 -6.12
CA ASP A 114 -27.01 1.62 -6.32
C ASP A 114 -26.54 2.25 -4.99
N ARG A 115 -27.12 1.79 -3.85
CA ARG A 115 -26.73 2.24 -2.52
C ARG A 115 -25.58 1.41 -1.96
N VAL A 116 -24.57 2.11 -1.46
CA VAL A 116 -23.46 1.54 -0.69
C VAL A 116 -23.09 2.46 0.46
N TYR A 117 -22.64 1.85 1.56
CA TYR A 117 -22.27 2.54 2.78
C TYR A 117 -20.88 2.12 3.21
N ALA A 118 -20.06 3.06 3.71
CA ALA A 118 -18.76 2.80 4.29
C ALA A 118 -18.65 3.45 5.67
N ALA A 119 -18.31 2.68 6.69
CA ALA A 119 -17.96 3.17 8.01
C ALA A 119 -16.45 3.44 8.03
N VAL A 120 -16.06 4.69 8.23
CA VAL A 120 -14.69 5.17 8.03
C VAL A 120 -14.10 5.82 9.28
N GLY A 121 -12.80 5.65 9.49
CA GLY A 121 -11.99 6.15 10.60
C GLY A 121 -10.80 5.22 10.81
N THR A 122 -9.57 5.74 10.85
CA THR A 122 -8.35 4.93 10.84
C THR A 122 -7.94 4.48 12.24
N TYR A 123 -7.90 5.40 13.23
CA TYR A 123 -7.46 5.08 14.59
C TYR A 123 -8.45 5.54 15.64
N THR A 124 -8.58 4.77 16.72
CA THR A 124 -9.41 5.14 17.88
C THR A 124 -8.63 5.92 18.93
N ASN A 125 -7.29 5.90 18.88
CA ASN A 125 -6.41 6.63 19.78
C ASN A 125 -6.12 8.07 19.30
N ASP A 126 -5.17 8.76 19.94
CA ASP A 126 -4.84 10.17 19.65
C ASP A 126 -4.01 10.37 18.36
N TRP A 127 -3.67 9.30 17.64
CA TRP A 127 -3.00 9.42 16.33
C TRP A 127 -3.93 10.04 15.28
N ASP A 128 -5.22 9.71 15.33
CA ASP A 128 -6.24 10.35 14.50
C ASP A 128 -7.01 11.39 15.33
N PRO A 129 -6.96 12.67 14.97
CA PRO A 129 -7.68 13.71 15.71
C PRO A 129 -9.18 13.74 15.44
N THR A 130 -9.65 13.05 14.37
CA THR A 130 -11.03 13.11 13.87
C THR A 130 -11.87 11.98 14.42
N ASN A 131 -13.19 12.19 14.51
CA ASN A 131 -14.15 11.12 14.73
C ASN A 131 -14.40 10.35 13.44
N GLY A 132 -14.93 9.14 13.58
CA GLY A 132 -15.38 8.36 12.45
C GLY A 132 -16.64 8.92 11.80
N ALA A 133 -16.95 8.42 10.63
CA ALA A 133 -18.15 8.78 9.89
C ALA A 133 -18.76 7.57 9.17
N VAL A 134 -20.03 7.71 8.76
CA VAL A 134 -20.65 6.83 7.77
C VAL A 134 -20.77 7.61 6.47
N LEU A 135 -20.10 7.13 5.44
CA LEU A 135 -20.25 7.63 4.08
C LEU A 135 -21.39 6.87 3.40
N ARG A 136 -22.26 7.59 2.68
CA ARG A 136 -23.44 7.06 2.00
C ARG A 136 -23.41 7.45 0.54
N SER A 137 -23.54 6.51 -0.35
CA SER A 137 -23.65 6.70 -1.80
C SER A 137 -24.99 6.15 -2.31
N GLY A 138 -25.55 6.77 -3.33
CA GLY A 138 -26.71 6.29 -4.08
C GLY A 138 -26.38 6.05 -5.56
N ASP A 139 -25.07 5.93 -5.90
CA ASP A 139 -24.55 5.76 -7.25
C ASP A 139 -23.32 4.84 -7.28
N ARG A 140 -23.37 3.77 -6.44
CA ARG A 140 -22.33 2.73 -6.35
C ARG A 140 -20.95 3.27 -5.96
N GLY A 141 -20.92 4.34 -5.15
CA GLY A 141 -19.68 4.95 -4.66
C GLY A 141 -19.08 6.00 -5.59
N ALA A 142 -19.79 6.44 -6.64
CA ALA A 142 -19.29 7.52 -7.50
C ALA A 142 -19.35 8.88 -6.78
N THR A 143 -20.36 9.11 -5.94
CA THR A 143 -20.44 10.29 -5.05
C THR A 143 -20.86 9.89 -3.65
N TRP A 144 -20.46 10.69 -2.67
CA TRP A 144 -20.66 10.39 -1.26
C TRP A 144 -21.27 11.54 -0.47
N ARG A 145 -22.05 11.19 0.54
CA ARG A 145 -22.55 12.09 1.58
C ARG A 145 -22.08 11.57 2.94
N LYS A 146 -21.48 12.44 3.73
CA LYS A 146 -20.93 12.11 5.05
C LYS A 146 -21.97 12.32 6.16
N THR A 147 -22.01 11.39 7.12
CA THR A 147 -22.67 11.55 8.42
C THR A 147 -21.62 11.32 9.51
N ASP A 148 -21.27 12.37 10.23
CA ASP A 148 -20.28 12.28 11.31
C ASP A 148 -20.84 11.49 12.51
N LEU A 149 -19.98 10.68 13.11
CA LEU A 149 -20.29 9.94 14.33
C LEU A 149 -19.72 10.67 15.56
N PRO A 150 -20.31 10.48 16.76
CA PRO A 150 -19.79 11.12 17.99
C PRO A 150 -18.58 10.40 18.59
N PHE A 151 -18.01 9.41 17.90
CA PHE A 151 -16.88 8.59 18.33
C PHE A 151 -15.96 8.24 17.15
N LYS A 152 -14.76 7.78 17.45
CA LYS A 152 -13.78 7.31 16.49
C LYS A 152 -14.10 5.89 16.01
N LEU A 153 -13.63 5.55 14.81
CA LEU A 153 -13.62 4.20 14.26
C LEU A 153 -12.19 3.74 14.01
N GLY A 154 -11.96 2.44 13.88
CA GLY A 154 -10.62 1.85 13.90
C GLY A 154 -10.31 0.96 12.69
N GLY A 155 -10.30 1.56 11.49
CA GLY A 155 -9.95 0.85 10.23
C GLY A 155 -8.56 0.22 10.26
N ASN A 156 -7.62 0.82 11.01
CA ASN A 156 -6.28 0.28 11.19
C ASN A 156 -5.97 -0.08 12.67
N MET A 157 -6.99 -0.47 13.43
CA MET A 157 -6.83 -0.95 14.81
C MET A 157 -6.79 -2.49 14.88
N PRO A 158 -6.30 -3.09 15.97
CA PRO A 158 -6.49 -4.53 16.22
C PRO A 158 -7.97 -4.93 16.13
N GLY A 159 -8.25 -6.08 15.54
CA GLY A 159 -9.61 -6.54 15.31
C GLY A 159 -10.33 -5.96 14.09
N ARG A 160 -9.63 -5.22 13.22
CA ARG A 160 -10.19 -4.63 12.00
C ARG A 160 -10.63 -5.64 10.92
N GLY A 161 -10.14 -6.87 10.98
CA GLY A 161 -10.58 -7.96 10.10
C GLY A 161 -11.87 -8.64 10.56
N MET A 162 -12.28 -8.44 11.82
CA MET A 162 -13.58 -8.91 12.30
C MET A 162 -14.69 -8.07 11.66
N GLY A 163 -15.66 -8.70 11.04
CA GLY A 163 -16.72 -7.92 10.37
C GLY A 163 -17.64 -8.74 9.49
N GLU A 164 -18.58 -8.13 8.77
CA GLU A 164 -18.73 -6.67 8.68
C GLU A 164 -19.54 -6.09 9.84
N ARG A 165 -19.14 -4.93 10.32
CA ARG A 165 -19.75 -4.22 11.47
C ARG A 165 -20.95 -3.36 11.08
N LEU A 166 -21.03 -2.97 9.80
CA LEU A 166 -22.11 -2.21 9.18
C LEU A 166 -22.97 -3.15 8.36
N ALA A 167 -24.28 -3.12 8.58
CA ALA A 167 -25.22 -3.97 7.85
C ALA A 167 -26.49 -3.20 7.50
N VAL A 168 -27.02 -3.40 6.28
CA VAL A 168 -28.30 -2.88 5.79
C VAL A 168 -29.34 -3.99 5.95
N ASP A 169 -30.54 -3.63 6.42
CA ASP A 169 -31.66 -4.58 6.51
C ASP A 169 -32.10 -4.99 5.08
N PRO A 170 -32.13 -6.30 4.78
CA PRO A 170 -32.45 -6.80 3.43
C PRO A 170 -33.91 -6.63 3.02
N HIS A 171 -34.80 -6.16 3.91
CA HIS A 171 -36.21 -5.94 3.65
C HIS A 171 -36.67 -4.49 3.81
N ASP A 172 -35.97 -3.72 4.65
CA ASP A 172 -36.23 -2.30 4.92
C ASP A 172 -34.90 -1.54 4.91
N ASN A 173 -34.46 -1.16 3.73
CA ASN A 173 -33.13 -0.59 3.52
C ASN A 173 -32.95 0.84 4.06
N ASP A 174 -33.95 1.40 4.73
CA ASP A 174 -33.79 2.58 5.57
C ASP A 174 -33.24 2.23 6.96
N VAL A 175 -33.27 0.92 7.33
CA VAL A 175 -32.73 0.42 8.61
C VAL A 175 -31.31 -0.11 8.43
N LEU A 176 -30.38 0.46 9.19
CA LEU A 176 -29.00 0.01 9.27
C LEU A 176 -28.58 -0.17 10.72
N TYR A 177 -27.62 -1.09 10.94
CA TYR A 177 -26.90 -1.22 12.20
C TYR A 177 -25.40 -1.04 11.99
N LEU A 178 -24.75 -0.42 12.99
CA LEU A 178 -23.30 -0.25 13.06
C LEU A 178 -22.80 -0.71 14.42
N GLY A 179 -21.90 -1.65 14.43
CA GLY A 179 -21.14 -2.06 15.61
C GLY A 179 -19.96 -1.12 15.85
N ALA A 180 -19.94 -0.45 17.00
CA ALA A 180 -18.89 0.49 17.35
C ALA A 180 -17.79 -0.14 18.22
N PRO A 181 -16.51 0.30 18.07
CA PRO A 181 -15.41 -0.02 18.97
C PRO A 181 -15.47 0.82 20.27
N SER A 182 -14.44 0.72 21.09
CA SER A 182 -14.16 1.60 22.25
C SER A 182 -15.28 1.66 23.29
N GLY A 183 -16.15 0.62 23.33
CA GLY A 183 -17.27 0.56 24.27
C GLY A 183 -18.49 1.41 23.87
N HIS A 184 -18.54 1.92 22.66
CA HIS A 184 -19.67 2.72 22.15
C HIS A 184 -20.90 1.89 21.75
N GLY A 185 -20.83 0.54 21.82
CA GLY A 185 -21.97 -0.37 21.66
C GLY A 185 -22.53 -0.44 20.24
N LEU A 186 -23.83 -0.76 20.15
CA LEU A 186 -24.54 -0.93 18.88
C LEU A 186 -25.31 0.34 18.52
N TRP A 187 -25.19 0.77 17.26
CA TRP A 187 -25.88 1.95 16.73
C TRP A 187 -26.85 1.55 15.63
N ARG A 188 -27.93 2.30 15.48
CA ARG A 188 -28.98 2.08 14.48
C ARG A 188 -29.36 3.37 13.77
N SER A 189 -29.55 3.26 12.47
CA SER A 189 -30.26 4.25 11.63
C SER A 189 -31.62 3.68 11.20
N THR A 190 -32.60 4.57 10.95
CA THR A 190 -33.91 4.27 10.37
C THR A 190 -34.26 5.24 9.23
N ASP A 191 -33.25 5.89 8.66
CA ASP A 191 -33.37 6.88 7.61
C ASP A 191 -32.21 6.78 6.61
N ALA A 192 -31.84 5.54 6.27
CA ALA A 192 -30.77 5.22 5.33
C ALA A 192 -29.42 5.83 5.71
N GLY A 193 -29.09 5.82 7.01
CA GLY A 193 -27.81 6.29 7.53
C GLY A 193 -27.67 7.80 7.65
N VAL A 194 -28.76 8.58 7.47
CA VAL A 194 -28.75 10.05 7.63
C VAL A 194 -28.53 10.43 9.08
N THR A 195 -29.22 9.74 9.99
CA THR A 195 -29.02 9.91 11.44
C THR A 195 -28.80 8.56 12.13
N TRP A 196 -28.08 8.61 13.22
CA TRP A 196 -27.71 7.44 14.02
C TRP A 196 -28.05 7.64 15.49
N ALA A 197 -28.55 6.59 16.13
CA ALA A 197 -28.83 6.57 17.56
C ALA A 197 -28.27 5.27 18.18
N GLU A 198 -27.78 5.38 19.39
CA GLU A 198 -27.34 4.23 20.18
C GLU A 198 -28.53 3.30 20.50
N VAL A 199 -28.36 2.01 20.32
CA VAL A 199 -29.33 0.99 20.71
C VAL A 199 -29.13 0.69 22.19
N THR A 200 -29.71 1.54 23.06
CA THR A 200 -29.54 1.48 24.52
C THR A 200 -30.10 0.18 25.15
N ALA A 201 -30.93 -0.57 24.41
CA ALA A 201 -31.41 -1.88 24.80
C ALA A 201 -30.39 -3.00 24.57
N PHE A 202 -29.31 -2.74 23.81
CA PHE A 202 -28.23 -3.70 23.60
C PHE A 202 -27.31 -3.77 24.82
N PRO A 203 -27.11 -4.96 25.45
CA PRO A 203 -26.57 -5.00 26.81
C PRO A 203 -25.04 -5.06 26.89
N ASN A 204 -24.32 -5.29 25.78
CA ASN A 204 -22.88 -5.59 25.84
C ASN A 204 -22.08 -4.78 24.80
N PRO A 205 -21.36 -3.73 25.19
CA PRO A 205 -20.54 -2.94 24.29
C PRO A 205 -19.16 -3.55 23.96
N GLY A 206 -18.93 -4.81 24.40
CA GLY A 206 -17.61 -5.47 24.33
C GLY A 206 -16.72 -5.13 25.53
N ASN A 207 -15.68 -5.95 25.73
CA ASN A 207 -14.74 -5.82 26.84
C ASN A 207 -13.31 -6.30 26.50
N TYR A 208 -13.07 -6.72 25.28
CA TYR A 208 -11.78 -7.27 24.89
C TYR A 208 -10.86 -6.18 24.33
N ALA A 209 -9.65 -6.12 24.84
CA ALA A 209 -8.50 -5.39 24.33
C ALA A 209 -7.34 -6.37 24.12
N GLN A 210 -6.55 -6.18 23.05
CA GLN A 210 -5.48 -7.11 22.69
C GLN A 210 -4.33 -7.08 23.68
N ASP A 211 -3.89 -5.88 24.08
CA ASP A 211 -2.94 -5.64 25.15
C ASP A 211 -3.43 -4.50 26.05
N PRO A 212 -4.11 -4.82 27.16
CA PRO A 212 -4.57 -3.79 28.10
C PRO A 212 -3.45 -2.96 28.73
N GLY A 213 -2.19 -3.39 28.59
CA GLY A 213 -1.02 -2.68 29.10
C GLY A 213 -0.42 -1.66 28.12
N ASP A 214 -0.87 -1.62 26.89
CA ASP A 214 -0.38 -0.67 25.89
C ASP A 214 -0.77 0.77 26.23
N THR A 215 0.24 1.61 26.42
CA THR A 215 0.06 3.03 26.78
C THR A 215 -0.18 3.95 25.60
N SER A 216 0.01 3.46 24.36
CA SER A 216 -0.26 4.20 23.13
C SER A 216 -1.76 4.29 22.80
N GLY A 217 -2.57 3.41 23.41
CA GLY A 217 -3.99 3.29 23.12
C GLY A 217 -4.28 2.48 21.85
N TYR A 218 -3.27 1.95 21.16
CA TYR A 218 -3.47 1.16 19.94
C TYR A 218 -3.97 -0.26 20.25
N ALA A 219 -3.26 -1.01 21.08
CA ALA A 219 -3.63 -2.38 21.43
C ALA A 219 -4.50 -2.48 22.69
N SER A 220 -4.63 -1.40 23.47
CA SER A 220 -5.41 -1.36 24.72
C SER A 220 -6.86 -0.94 24.53
N ASP A 221 -7.29 -0.58 23.32
CA ASP A 221 -8.66 -0.19 23.09
C ASP A 221 -9.61 -1.39 23.01
N ASN A 222 -10.87 -1.18 23.48
CA ASN A 222 -11.93 -2.18 23.42
C ASN A 222 -12.39 -2.37 21.96
N GLN A 223 -12.26 -3.59 21.43
CA GLN A 223 -12.60 -3.89 20.05
C GLN A 223 -14.12 -3.88 19.74
N GLY A 224 -14.98 -3.85 20.76
CA GLY A 224 -16.40 -3.53 20.67
C GLY A 224 -17.26 -4.57 19.99
N ILE A 225 -18.20 -4.11 19.17
CA ILE A 225 -19.10 -4.96 18.37
C ILE A 225 -18.37 -5.35 17.09
N THR A 226 -18.36 -6.65 16.76
CA THR A 226 -17.51 -7.21 15.70
C THR A 226 -18.24 -7.41 14.36
N TRP A 227 -19.51 -7.82 14.38
CA TRP A 227 -20.32 -8.00 13.19
C TRP A 227 -21.83 -7.93 13.48
N VAL A 228 -22.61 -7.66 12.42
CA VAL A 228 -24.08 -7.69 12.44
C VAL A 228 -24.60 -8.48 11.25
N THR A 229 -25.55 -9.39 11.47
CA THR A 229 -26.16 -10.23 10.42
C THR A 229 -27.68 -10.31 10.60
N PHE A 230 -28.42 -10.07 9.53
CA PHE A 230 -29.87 -10.22 9.51
C PHE A 230 -30.31 -11.63 9.08
N ASP A 231 -31.36 -12.16 9.71
CA ASP A 231 -32.04 -13.36 9.23
C ASP A 231 -33.15 -12.95 8.24
N GLU A 232 -32.77 -12.92 6.98
CA GLU A 232 -33.65 -12.54 5.87
C GLU A 232 -34.92 -13.39 5.76
N SER A 233 -34.94 -14.60 6.33
CA SER A 233 -36.16 -15.47 6.36
C SER A 233 -37.24 -14.93 7.30
N THR A 234 -36.94 -13.99 8.18
CA THR A 234 -37.83 -13.46 9.21
C THR A 234 -38.41 -12.08 8.90
N GLY A 235 -38.17 -11.57 7.66
CA GLY A 235 -38.64 -10.27 7.17
C GLY A 235 -39.64 -10.38 6.01
N SER A 236 -40.05 -9.23 5.53
CA SER A 236 -40.81 -9.07 4.29
C SER A 236 -40.60 -7.65 3.75
N ALA A 237 -40.60 -7.48 2.44
CA ALA A 237 -40.30 -6.21 1.79
C ALA A 237 -41.08 -5.02 2.41
N GLY A 238 -40.37 -3.96 2.74
CA GLY A 238 -40.87 -2.75 3.39
C GLY A 238 -41.17 -2.90 4.89
N THR A 239 -40.64 -3.95 5.55
CA THR A 239 -40.82 -4.17 6.99
C THR A 239 -39.49 -4.64 7.58
N ALA A 240 -39.01 -3.97 8.61
CA ALA A 240 -37.76 -4.31 9.26
C ALA A 240 -37.68 -5.80 9.64
N THR A 241 -36.53 -6.41 9.32
CA THR A 241 -36.25 -7.82 9.60
C THR A 241 -36.28 -8.06 11.12
N LYS A 242 -37.05 -9.10 11.53
CA LYS A 242 -37.29 -9.34 12.96
C LYS A 242 -36.08 -9.88 13.67
N THR A 243 -35.36 -10.82 13.04
CA THR A 243 -34.23 -11.50 13.68
C THR A 243 -32.92 -10.87 13.22
N VAL A 244 -32.13 -10.38 14.19
CA VAL A 244 -30.82 -9.81 13.98
C VAL A 244 -29.84 -10.49 14.94
N TYR A 245 -28.69 -10.92 14.42
CA TYR A 245 -27.59 -11.46 15.21
C TYR A 245 -26.45 -10.44 15.27
N VAL A 246 -25.79 -10.36 16.42
CA VAL A 246 -24.68 -9.43 16.68
C VAL A 246 -23.54 -10.16 17.38
N GLY A 247 -22.34 -10.03 16.83
CA GLY A 247 -21.09 -10.48 17.46
C GLY A 247 -20.43 -9.39 18.27
N VAL A 248 -19.82 -9.78 19.36
CA VAL A 248 -19.20 -8.87 20.34
C VAL A 248 -17.80 -9.37 20.69
N ALA A 249 -16.83 -8.46 20.81
CA ALA A 249 -15.51 -8.79 21.35
C ALA A 249 -15.57 -8.98 22.87
N ASP A 250 -16.12 -10.12 23.26
CA ASP A 250 -16.25 -10.63 24.62
C ASP A 250 -16.14 -12.16 24.60
N LYS A 251 -15.11 -12.70 25.25
CA LYS A 251 -14.84 -14.16 25.23
C LYS A 251 -15.88 -15.00 25.97
N GLU A 252 -16.70 -14.38 26.81
CA GLU A 252 -17.72 -15.07 27.60
C GLU A 252 -19.14 -14.86 27.03
N ASN A 253 -19.37 -13.73 26.39
CA ASN A 253 -20.68 -13.29 25.92
C ASN A 253 -20.60 -12.75 24.47
N ALA A 254 -20.15 -13.61 23.54
CA ALA A 254 -19.74 -13.20 22.20
C ALA A 254 -20.92 -12.97 21.23
N VAL A 255 -22.10 -13.59 21.43
CA VAL A 255 -23.18 -13.55 20.41
C VAL A 255 -24.53 -13.25 21.05
N TYR A 256 -25.23 -12.30 20.45
CA TYR A 256 -26.56 -11.84 20.83
C TYR A 256 -27.54 -11.94 19.68
N ARG A 257 -28.84 -12.01 20.01
CA ARG A 257 -29.94 -12.05 19.04
C ARG A 257 -31.06 -11.11 19.50
N SER A 258 -31.67 -10.45 18.53
CA SER A 258 -33.03 -9.88 18.61
C SER A 258 -33.99 -10.73 17.79
N THR A 259 -35.26 -10.81 18.17
CA THR A 259 -36.35 -11.42 17.40
C THR A 259 -37.54 -10.46 17.18
N ASP A 260 -37.32 -9.19 17.51
CA ASP A 260 -38.33 -8.13 17.47
C ASP A 260 -37.79 -6.83 16.81
N ALA A 261 -36.98 -7.02 15.76
CA ALA A 261 -36.35 -5.95 14.97
C ALA A 261 -35.50 -4.98 15.83
N GLY A 262 -34.77 -5.53 16.80
CA GLY A 262 -33.83 -4.80 17.66
C GLY A 262 -34.46 -4.08 18.85
N ALA A 263 -35.75 -4.33 19.17
CA ALA A 263 -36.40 -3.74 20.34
C ALA A 263 -35.87 -4.35 21.63
N THR A 264 -35.61 -5.66 21.65
CA THR A 264 -34.98 -6.37 22.76
C THR A 264 -33.89 -7.32 22.28
N TRP A 265 -32.95 -7.61 23.16
CA TRP A 265 -31.75 -8.43 22.85
C TRP A 265 -31.53 -9.49 23.91
N GLU A 266 -31.20 -10.68 23.48
CA GLU A 266 -30.82 -11.78 24.36
C GLU A 266 -29.47 -12.37 23.98
N ARG A 267 -28.71 -12.78 24.99
CA ARG A 267 -27.49 -13.57 24.76
C ARG A 267 -27.88 -14.98 24.32
N LEU A 268 -27.27 -15.49 23.26
CA LEU A 268 -27.51 -16.87 22.85
C LEU A 268 -27.06 -17.86 23.93
N ALA A 269 -27.99 -18.65 24.42
CA ALA A 269 -27.71 -19.66 25.45
C ALA A 269 -26.82 -20.79 24.90
N GLY A 270 -25.87 -21.29 25.71
CA GLY A 270 -25.00 -22.40 25.34
C GLY A 270 -23.92 -22.08 24.34
N GLN A 271 -23.70 -20.79 23.98
CA GLN A 271 -22.61 -20.41 23.09
C GLN A 271 -21.25 -20.79 23.67
N PRO A 272 -20.24 -21.09 22.81
CA PRO A 272 -18.87 -21.34 23.25
C PRO A 272 -18.29 -20.14 23.96
N THR A 273 -17.36 -20.36 24.88
CA THR A 273 -16.65 -19.34 25.64
C THR A 273 -15.14 -19.50 25.49
N GLY A 274 -14.38 -18.45 25.83
CA GLY A 274 -12.93 -18.42 25.70
C GLY A 274 -12.43 -17.91 24.37
N TYR A 275 -13.33 -17.55 23.45
CA TYR A 275 -13.03 -17.10 22.10
C TYR A 275 -13.82 -15.85 21.73
N LEU A 276 -13.28 -15.06 20.80
CA LEU A 276 -13.96 -13.93 20.15
C LEU A 276 -14.67 -14.43 18.87
N ALA A 277 -15.90 -14.00 18.66
CA ALA A 277 -16.61 -14.28 17.42
C ALA A 277 -16.17 -13.32 16.32
N HIS A 278 -15.29 -13.77 15.42
CA HIS A 278 -14.74 -12.96 14.33
C HIS A 278 -15.75 -12.67 13.25
N LYS A 279 -16.51 -13.70 12.84
CA LYS A 279 -17.54 -13.61 11.80
C LYS A 279 -18.74 -14.48 12.13
N GLY A 280 -19.93 -14.01 11.71
CA GLY A 280 -21.15 -14.78 11.75
C GLY A 280 -21.87 -14.71 10.41
N VAL A 281 -22.02 -15.83 9.71
CA VAL A 281 -22.63 -15.93 8.38
C VAL A 281 -23.84 -16.85 8.43
N LEU A 282 -24.98 -16.35 7.93
CA LEU A 282 -26.25 -17.11 7.96
C LEU A 282 -26.48 -17.85 6.64
N ASP A 283 -26.69 -19.16 6.73
CA ASP A 283 -27.35 -20.00 5.73
C ASP A 283 -28.85 -20.09 6.12
N ALA A 284 -29.63 -19.15 5.60
CA ALA A 284 -31.03 -19.03 5.97
C ALA A 284 -31.86 -20.22 5.47
N GLU A 285 -31.46 -20.83 4.36
CA GLU A 285 -32.18 -21.98 3.76
C GLU A 285 -32.06 -23.23 4.62
N ASN A 286 -30.89 -23.51 5.16
CA ASN A 286 -30.65 -24.62 6.09
C ASN A 286 -30.91 -24.28 7.56
N GLY A 287 -31.14 -23.00 7.89
CA GLY A 287 -31.38 -22.49 9.23
C GLY A 287 -30.15 -22.60 10.14
N TYR A 288 -28.95 -22.35 9.61
CA TYR A 288 -27.72 -22.37 10.38
C TYR A 288 -27.04 -21.01 10.35
N LEU A 289 -26.65 -20.49 11.51
CA LEU A 289 -25.68 -19.45 11.67
C LEU A 289 -24.30 -20.11 11.88
N TYR A 290 -23.38 -19.93 10.94
CA TYR A 290 -21.99 -20.36 11.05
C TYR A 290 -21.18 -19.27 11.70
N LEU A 291 -20.23 -19.65 12.58
CA LEU A 291 -19.40 -18.72 13.33
C LEU A 291 -17.93 -19.15 13.29
N ALA A 292 -17.08 -18.20 12.99
CA ALA A 292 -15.63 -18.30 13.09
C ALA A 292 -15.15 -17.65 14.38
N TYR A 293 -14.28 -18.35 15.11
CA TYR A 293 -13.77 -17.92 16.40
C TYR A 293 -12.24 -17.92 16.44
N SER A 294 -11.68 -16.96 17.17
CA SER A 294 -10.26 -16.93 17.52
C SER A 294 -10.08 -16.52 19.00
N ASP A 295 -8.95 -16.87 19.57
CA ASP A 295 -8.56 -16.47 20.93
C ASP A 295 -8.08 -15.02 21.01
N THR A 296 -7.82 -14.34 19.89
CA THR A 296 -7.44 -12.93 19.78
C THR A 296 -8.23 -12.24 18.68
N GLY A 297 -8.12 -10.90 18.57
CA GLY A 297 -8.82 -10.12 17.54
C GLY A 297 -8.13 -10.07 16.17
N GLY A 298 -6.92 -10.59 16.03
CA GLY A 298 -6.14 -10.46 14.78
C GLY A 298 -5.74 -9.01 14.46
N PRO A 299 -5.17 -8.78 13.28
CA PRO A 299 -4.87 -9.71 12.19
C PRO A 299 -3.53 -10.46 12.35
N TYR A 300 -2.65 -10.03 13.26
CA TYR A 300 -1.27 -10.53 13.37
C TYR A 300 -1.14 -11.80 14.21
N ASP A 301 -2.06 -12.04 15.12
CA ASP A 301 -2.02 -13.09 16.12
C ASP A 301 -3.31 -13.91 16.16
N GLY A 302 -3.27 -15.04 16.86
CA GLY A 302 -4.34 -16.00 16.99
C GLY A 302 -3.73 -17.39 17.06
N GLY A 303 -3.68 -17.97 18.27
CA GLY A 303 -3.07 -19.28 18.49
C GLY A 303 -4.08 -20.40 18.55
N LYS A 304 -5.37 -20.08 18.73
CA LYS A 304 -6.46 -21.04 18.84
C LYS A 304 -7.72 -20.51 18.19
N GLY A 305 -8.41 -21.40 17.47
CA GLY A 305 -9.67 -21.07 16.83
C GLY A 305 -10.60 -22.26 16.75
N ARG A 306 -11.89 -21.97 16.60
CA ARG A 306 -12.96 -22.95 16.44
C ARG A 306 -13.97 -22.49 15.39
N LEU A 307 -14.65 -23.45 14.77
CA LEU A 307 -15.82 -23.20 13.94
C LEU A 307 -17.04 -23.84 14.59
N TYR A 308 -18.10 -23.06 14.69
CA TYR A 308 -19.38 -23.54 15.21
C TYR A 308 -20.51 -23.26 14.22
N ARG A 309 -21.53 -24.13 14.26
CA ARG A 309 -22.82 -23.79 13.70
C ARG A 309 -23.87 -23.76 14.81
N TYR A 310 -24.76 -22.78 14.72
CA TYR A 310 -25.91 -22.59 15.58
C TYR A 310 -27.17 -22.82 14.79
N ALA A 311 -27.99 -23.82 15.19
CA ALA A 311 -29.28 -24.10 14.56
C ALA A 311 -30.32 -23.09 15.04
N THR A 312 -30.76 -22.19 14.14
CA THR A 312 -31.63 -21.05 14.48
C THR A 312 -32.98 -21.46 15.04
N ALA A 313 -33.55 -22.59 14.57
CA ALA A 313 -34.83 -23.11 14.99
C ALA A 313 -34.79 -23.79 16.36
N THR A 314 -33.69 -24.43 16.74
CA THR A 314 -33.63 -25.27 17.96
C THR A 314 -32.73 -24.66 19.06
N GLY A 315 -31.88 -23.72 18.71
CA GLY A 315 -30.86 -23.15 19.59
C GLY A 315 -29.69 -24.08 19.89
N ALA A 316 -29.52 -25.15 19.10
CA ALA A 316 -28.45 -26.13 19.30
C ALA A 316 -27.12 -25.62 18.71
N TRP A 317 -26.05 -25.71 19.49
CA TRP A 317 -24.69 -25.48 19.08
C TRP A 317 -24.00 -26.78 18.69
N THR A 318 -23.24 -26.75 17.59
CA THR A 318 -22.41 -27.88 17.14
C THR A 318 -21.03 -27.36 16.80
N ASP A 319 -20.01 -27.96 17.42
CA ASP A 319 -18.61 -27.73 16.99
C ASP A 319 -18.41 -28.47 15.66
N ILE A 320 -18.02 -27.72 14.65
CA ILE A 320 -17.77 -28.20 13.29
C ILE A 320 -16.33 -27.96 12.84
N SER A 321 -15.43 -27.71 13.78
CA SER A 321 -14.04 -27.37 13.48
C SER A 321 -13.35 -28.45 12.65
N PRO A 322 -12.60 -28.09 11.58
CA PRO A 322 -11.93 -29.04 10.70
C PRO A 322 -10.74 -29.76 11.34
N VAL A 323 -10.21 -29.20 12.44
CA VAL A 323 -9.08 -29.75 13.18
C VAL A 323 -9.41 -29.88 14.66
N ALA A 324 -8.81 -30.88 15.33
CA ALA A 324 -8.97 -31.05 16.76
C ALA A 324 -8.39 -29.85 17.53
N GLU A 325 -8.94 -29.53 18.70
CA GLU A 325 -8.51 -28.39 19.50
C GLU A 325 -7.01 -28.47 19.88
N ALA A 326 -6.52 -29.68 20.15
CA ALA A 326 -5.12 -29.91 20.50
C ALA A 326 -4.14 -29.66 19.34
N ASP A 327 -4.63 -29.69 18.10
CA ASP A 327 -3.85 -29.53 16.89
C ASP A 327 -3.99 -28.12 16.27
N THR A 328 -4.85 -27.28 16.87
CA THR A 328 -5.07 -25.90 16.40
C THR A 328 -3.95 -25.01 16.91
N TYR A 329 -3.29 -24.28 15.97
CA TYR A 329 -2.26 -23.29 16.25
C TYR A 329 -2.56 -21.94 15.56
N PHE A 330 -3.81 -21.74 15.15
CA PHE A 330 -4.31 -20.57 14.43
C PHE A 330 -5.75 -20.23 14.83
N GLY A 331 -6.15 -19.00 14.59
CA GLY A 331 -7.54 -18.54 14.66
C GLY A 331 -8.29 -18.73 13.35
N PHE A 332 -9.62 -18.79 13.39
CA PHE A 332 -10.48 -18.73 12.22
C PHE A 332 -11.11 -17.34 12.09
N SER A 333 -11.13 -16.78 10.86
CA SER A 333 -11.78 -15.50 10.59
C SER A 333 -12.54 -15.48 9.26
N GLY A 334 -11.89 -15.63 8.11
CA GLY A 334 -12.58 -15.72 6.82
C GLY A 334 -13.63 -16.84 6.86
N LEU A 335 -14.89 -16.49 6.56
CA LEU A 335 -16.03 -17.43 6.65
C LEU A 335 -17.09 -17.03 5.62
N THR A 336 -17.50 -17.95 4.76
CA THR A 336 -18.52 -17.71 3.74
C THR A 336 -19.38 -18.97 3.50
N VAL A 337 -20.55 -18.79 2.92
CA VAL A 337 -21.46 -19.88 2.47
C VAL A 337 -21.74 -19.73 0.99
N ASP A 338 -21.86 -20.86 0.30
CA ASP A 338 -22.30 -20.91 -1.08
C ASP A 338 -23.83 -20.80 -1.15
N ARG A 339 -24.34 -19.67 -1.65
CA ARG A 339 -25.78 -19.42 -1.72
C ARG A 339 -26.47 -20.19 -2.84
N GLN A 340 -25.71 -20.71 -3.81
CA GLN A 340 -26.23 -21.58 -4.87
C GLN A 340 -26.33 -23.05 -4.41
N HIS A 341 -25.52 -23.44 -3.42
CA HIS A 341 -25.46 -24.78 -2.85
C HIS A 341 -25.51 -24.72 -1.31
N PRO A 342 -26.71 -24.51 -0.72
CA PRO A 342 -26.90 -24.42 0.72
C PRO A 342 -26.29 -25.61 1.46
N GLY A 343 -25.61 -25.35 2.57
CA GLY A 343 -24.80 -26.33 3.29
C GLY A 343 -23.34 -26.41 2.86
N THR A 344 -22.94 -25.70 1.78
CA THR A 344 -21.54 -25.50 1.46
C THR A 344 -21.00 -24.31 2.24
N VAL A 345 -19.91 -24.51 2.98
CA VAL A 345 -19.28 -23.49 3.81
C VAL A 345 -17.76 -23.56 3.65
N MET A 346 -17.11 -22.39 3.64
CA MET A 346 -15.66 -22.29 3.62
C MET A 346 -15.17 -21.39 4.76
N ALA A 347 -13.95 -21.68 5.25
CA ALA A 347 -13.30 -20.92 6.30
C ALA A 347 -11.79 -20.87 6.11
N THR A 348 -11.16 -19.82 6.63
CA THR A 348 -9.69 -19.64 6.63
C THR A 348 -9.11 -19.67 8.02
N ALA A 349 -7.90 -20.26 8.13
CA ALA A 349 -7.01 -20.16 9.27
C ALA A 349 -6.16 -18.89 9.11
N TYR A 350 -6.70 -17.72 9.45
CA TYR A 350 -6.14 -16.41 9.07
C TYR A 350 -4.73 -16.15 9.60
N SER A 351 -4.40 -16.66 10.77
CA SER A 351 -3.12 -16.46 11.44
C SER A 351 -2.14 -17.63 11.30
N SER A 352 -2.38 -18.54 10.34
CA SER A 352 -1.43 -19.60 10.00
C SER A 352 -0.32 -19.06 9.08
N TRP A 353 0.75 -18.50 9.70
CA TRP A 353 1.86 -17.89 8.98
C TRP A 353 2.81 -18.91 8.36
N TRP A 354 3.00 -20.03 9.04
CA TRP A 354 3.90 -21.09 8.63
C TRP A 354 3.22 -22.46 8.64
N PRO A 355 3.44 -23.28 7.59
CA PRO A 355 4.18 -22.97 6.36
C PRO A 355 3.38 -22.08 5.42
N ASP A 356 2.03 -21.99 5.57
CA ASP A 356 1.11 -21.23 4.73
C ASP A 356 -0.26 -21.16 5.40
N THR A 357 -1.15 -20.25 4.98
CA THR A 357 -2.53 -20.25 5.43
C THR A 357 -3.24 -21.54 5.02
N GLN A 358 -4.31 -21.89 5.76
CA GLN A 358 -5.21 -22.99 5.40
C GLN A 358 -6.58 -22.44 5.02
N ILE A 359 -7.11 -22.97 3.93
CA ILE A 359 -8.48 -22.75 3.51
C ILE A 359 -9.20 -24.10 3.60
N PHE A 360 -10.35 -24.12 4.24
CA PHE A 360 -11.16 -25.32 4.45
C PHE A 360 -12.50 -25.20 3.70
N ARG A 361 -12.97 -26.31 3.13
CA ARG A 361 -14.26 -26.41 2.45
C ARG A 361 -15.03 -27.63 2.92
N SER A 362 -16.31 -27.44 3.20
CA SER A 362 -17.29 -28.44 3.52
C SER A 362 -18.52 -28.30 2.62
N THR A 363 -19.12 -29.41 2.18
CA THR A 363 -20.35 -29.43 1.38
C THR A 363 -21.51 -30.12 2.12
N ASP A 364 -21.33 -30.34 3.43
CA ASP A 364 -22.30 -31.04 4.28
C ASP A 364 -22.54 -30.29 5.61
N SER A 365 -22.61 -28.98 5.55
CA SER A 365 -22.86 -28.09 6.70
C SER A 365 -21.82 -28.21 7.81
N GLY A 366 -20.56 -28.48 7.45
CA GLY A 366 -19.44 -28.63 8.40
C GLY A 366 -19.38 -30.05 9.03
N GLY A 367 -20.08 -31.02 8.47
CA GLY A 367 -20.00 -32.42 8.94
C GLY A 367 -18.67 -33.06 8.63
N THR A 368 -18.15 -32.79 7.43
CA THR A 368 -16.81 -33.17 6.97
C THR A 368 -16.10 -32.00 6.28
N TRP A 369 -14.77 -31.99 6.32
CA TRP A 369 -13.95 -30.91 5.75
C TRP A 369 -12.84 -31.47 4.87
N THR A 370 -12.54 -30.74 3.83
CA THR A 370 -11.32 -30.86 3.05
C THR A 370 -10.53 -29.55 3.14
N GLN A 371 -9.22 -29.60 2.90
CA GLN A 371 -8.33 -28.46 3.04
C GLN A 371 -7.58 -28.18 1.72
N ALA A 372 -7.19 -26.94 1.49
CA ALA A 372 -6.53 -26.52 0.26
C ALA A 372 -5.19 -27.26 0.02
N TRP A 373 -4.49 -27.58 1.08
CA TRP A 373 -3.27 -28.41 1.02
C TRP A 373 -3.14 -29.29 2.26
N SER A 374 -2.42 -30.43 2.11
CA SER A 374 -2.13 -31.35 3.22
C SER A 374 -0.77 -31.98 3.04
N TYR A 375 -0.18 -32.46 4.14
CA TYR A 375 1.05 -33.27 4.04
C TYR A 375 0.74 -34.65 3.47
N THR A 376 1.48 -35.08 2.47
CA THR A 376 1.56 -36.47 2.06
C THR A 376 2.53 -37.24 2.93
N SER A 377 3.70 -36.65 3.17
CA SER A 377 4.67 -37.02 4.19
C SER A 377 5.51 -35.79 4.51
N TYR A 378 5.67 -35.41 5.79
CA TYR A 378 6.46 -34.20 6.11
C TYR A 378 7.91 -34.33 5.57
N PRO A 379 8.45 -33.30 4.87
CA PRO A 379 7.90 -31.97 4.66
C PRO A 379 7.07 -31.82 3.35
N ASP A 380 6.82 -32.89 2.60
CA ASP A 380 6.15 -32.84 1.31
C ASP A 380 4.65 -32.58 1.47
N ARG A 381 4.10 -31.66 0.69
CA ARG A 381 2.68 -31.32 0.69
C ARG A 381 2.05 -31.51 -0.68
N GLU A 382 0.77 -31.85 -0.68
CA GLU A 382 -0.09 -31.89 -1.86
C GLU A 382 -1.07 -30.74 -1.83
N ASN A 383 -1.12 -29.97 -2.92
CA ASN A 383 -2.03 -28.85 -3.12
C ASN A 383 -3.22 -29.29 -3.97
N ARG A 384 -4.44 -28.90 -3.56
CA ARG A 384 -5.67 -29.03 -4.36
C ARG A 384 -5.83 -27.88 -5.37
N TYR A 385 -4.89 -26.98 -5.42
CA TYR A 385 -4.88 -25.80 -6.29
C TYR A 385 -3.64 -25.76 -7.16
N THR A 386 -3.73 -24.93 -8.20
CA THR A 386 -2.60 -24.33 -8.91
C THR A 386 -2.61 -22.85 -8.62
N MET A 387 -1.45 -22.19 -8.66
CA MET A 387 -1.37 -20.77 -8.40
C MET A 387 -0.51 -20.10 -9.49
N ASP A 388 -1.07 -19.09 -10.14
CA ASP A 388 -0.42 -18.27 -11.15
C ASP A 388 -0.42 -16.81 -10.69
N VAL A 389 0.76 -16.25 -10.42
CA VAL A 389 0.93 -14.85 -10.03
C VAL A 389 1.61 -14.03 -11.11
N SER A 390 1.55 -14.45 -12.36
CA SER A 390 2.19 -13.77 -13.49
C SER A 390 1.70 -12.34 -13.72
N SER A 391 0.47 -12.01 -13.29
CA SER A 391 -0.08 -10.65 -13.32
C SER A 391 0.48 -9.73 -12.23
N SER A 392 1.02 -10.29 -11.14
CA SER A 392 1.66 -9.58 -10.02
C SER A 392 2.86 -10.39 -9.51
N PRO A 393 3.93 -10.51 -10.31
CA PRO A 393 4.98 -11.50 -10.09
C PRO A 393 5.83 -11.25 -8.83
N TRP A 394 5.85 -10.03 -8.31
CA TRP A 394 6.49 -9.69 -7.05
C TRP A 394 5.89 -10.42 -5.84
N LEU A 395 4.67 -10.97 -5.93
CA LEU A 395 4.03 -11.78 -4.89
C LEU A 395 4.77 -13.10 -4.59
N THR A 396 5.81 -13.41 -5.35
CA THR A 396 6.80 -14.45 -4.99
C THR A 396 7.79 -13.97 -3.92
N TRP A 397 7.85 -12.68 -3.61
CA TRP A 397 8.79 -12.05 -2.65
C TRP A 397 10.26 -12.30 -2.96
N GLY A 398 10.58 -12.74 -4.18
CA GLY A 398 11.92 -13.22 -4.53
C GLY A 398 12.40 -14.41 -3.68
N ALA A 399 11.45 -15.11 -3.04
CA ALA A 399 11.75 -16.19 -2.11
C ALA A 399 11.86 -17.55 -2.84
N ASN A 400 12.76 -18.40 -2.34
CA ASN A 400 12.87 -19.80 -2.74
C ASN A 400 12.98 -20.65 -1.47
N PRO A 401 11.89 -20.77 -0.71
CA PRO A 401 11.92 -21.44 0.57
C PRO A 401 12.12 -22.96 0.41
N ALA A 402 12.68 -23.58 1.47
CA ALA A 402 12.73 -25.02 1.55
C ALA A 402 11.35 -25.59 1.98
N PRO A 403 10.96 -26.79 1.52
CA PRO A 403 9.75 -27.45 2.00
C PRO A 403 9.68 -27.51 3.54
N PRO A 404 8.51 -27.34 4.16
CA PRO A 404 7.17 -27.36 3.55
C PRO A 404 6.67 -26.02 3.03
N GLU A 405 7.40 -24.95 3.18
CA GLU A 405 7.00 -23.67 2.59
C GLU A 405 7.07 -23.74 1.06
N GLN A 406 6.25 -22.92 0.41
CA GLN A 406 6.21 -22.78 -1.05
C GLN A 406 6.07 -21.30 -1.40
N THR A 407 6.47 -20.94 -2.61
CA THR A 407 6.23 -19.62 -3.16
C THR A 407 5.59 -19.76 -4.56
N PRO A 408 4.56 -18.94 -4.89
CA PRO A 408 3.86 -18.01 -4.01
C PRO A 408 3.10 -18.73 -2.88
N LYS A 409 2.85 -18.02 -1.77
CA LYS A 409 1.99 -18.50 -0.66
C LYS A 409 0.52 -18.22 -0.98
N LEU A 410 -0.38 -19.03 -0.40
CA LEU A 410 -1.81 -18.70 -0.32
C LEU A 410 -2.04 -17.39 0.44
N GLY A 411 -1.18 -17.05 1.39
CA GLY A 411 -1.18 -15.78 2.06
C GLY A 411 -1.11 -15.88 3.58
N TRP A 412 -1.40 -14.76 4.20
CA TRP A 412 -1.50 -14.54 5.65
C TRP A 412 -2.52 -13.45 5.91
N MET A 413 -3.00 -13.32 7.14
CA MET A 413 -4.06 -12.37 7.49
C MET A 413 -5.32 -12.58 6.63
N THR A 414 -5.68 -13.83 6.34
CA THR A 414 -6.79 -14.19 5.43
C THR A 414 -8.13 -14.07 6.14
N GLU A 415 -8.53 -12.83 6.46
CA GLU A 415 -9.77 -12.56 7.21
C GLU A 415 -10.99 -12.31 6.30
N ALA A 416 -10.77 -11.86 5.06
CA ALA A 416 -11.81 -11.77 4.03
C ALA A 416 -11.85 -13.05 3.20
N LEU A 417 -13.04 -13.62 3.05
CA LEU A 417 -13.29 -14.77 2.18
C LEU A 417 -14.75 -14.75 1.76
N GLU A 418 -15.00 -14.70 0.45
CA GLU A 418 -16.38 -14.68 -0.08
C GLU A 418 -16.51 -15.52 -1.35
N ILE A 419 -17.58 -16.34 -1.43
CA ILE A 419 -18.05 -16.98 -2.65
C ILE A 419 -19.09 -16.05 -3.28
N ASP A 420 -19.01 -15.87 -4.60
CA ASP A 420 -19.99 -15.07 -5.35
C ASP A 420 -21.40 -15.68 -5.16
N PRO A 421 -22.39 -14.90 -4.70
CA PRO A 421 -23.74 -15.42 -4.46
C PRO A 421 -24.45 -15.87 -5.74
N PHE A 422 -23.94 -15.56 -6.92
CA PHE A 422 -24.49 -15.94 -8.23
C PHE A 422 -23.66 -17.01 -8.95
N ASP A 423 -22.43 -17.29 -8.48
CA ASP A 423 -21.52 -18.22 -9.14
C ASP A 423 -20.65 -18.97 -8.13
N SER A 424 -20.96 -20.26 -7.93
CA SER A 424 -20.23 -21.15 -7.02
C SER A 424 -18.78 -21.41 -7.44
N ASP A 425 -18.44 -21.13 -8.70
CA ASP A 425 -17.09 -21.28 -9.21
C ASP A 425 -16.20 -20.07 -8.86
N ARG A 426 -16.81 -18.92 -8.54
CA ARG A 426 -16.10 -17.71 -8.23
C ARG A 426 -15.96 -17.50 -6.72
N MET A 427 -14.72 -17.34 -6.27
CA MET A 427 -14.39 -17.01 -4.89
C MET A 427 -13.26 -15.98 -4.88
N MET A 428 -13.33 -15.02 -3.96
CA MET A 428 -12.26 -14.08 -3.66
C MET A 428 -11.87 -14.14 -2.19
N TYR A 429 -10.59 -13.94 -1.87
CA TYR A 429 -10.14 -13.75 -0.50
C TYR A 429 -9.03 -12.71 -0.41
N GLY A 430 -9.08 -11.89 0.65
CA GLY A 430 -8.08 -10.87 0.96
C GLY A 430 -6.95 -11.43 1.81
N THR A 431 -5.77 -10.88 1.62
CA THR A 431 -4.55 -11.22 2.38
C THR A 431 -3.88 -9.95 2.89
N GLY A 432 -2.76 -10.08 3.59
CA GLY A 432 -1.90 -8.96 3.98
C GLY A 432 -1.14 -8.29 2.83
N ALA A 433 -1.34 -8.72 1.57
CA ALA A 433 -0.64 -8.16 0.42
C ALA A 433 -1.48 -8.02 -0.85
N THR A 434 -2.62 -8.71 -0.96
CA THR A 434 -3.36 -8.80 -2.22
C THR A 434 -4.76 -9.39 -2.04
N ILE A 435 -5.55 -9.36 -3.11
CA ILE A 435 -6.74 -10.21 -3.28
C ILE A 435 -6.37 -11.34 -4.23
N TYR A 436 -6.57 -12.57 -3.78
CA TYR A 436 -6.57 -13.74 -4.63
C TYR A 436 -7.99 -14.21 -4.93
N GLY A 437 -8.17 -14.87 -6.05
CA GLY A 437 -9.45 -15.47 -6.40
C GLY A 437 -9.33 -16.66 -7.33
N THR A 438 -10.48 -17.23 -7.64
CA THR A 438 -10.65 -18.34 -8.57
C THR A 438 -11.99 -18.23 -9.30
N GLU A 439 -12.07 -18.79 -10.50
CA GLU A 439 -13.30 -18.92 -11.29
C GLU A 439 -13.61 -20.38 -11.63
N ASN A 440 -13.10 -21.32 -10.87
CA ASN A 440 -13.36 -22.76 -11.03
C ASN A 440 -13.29 -23.51 -9.69
N LEU A 441 -13.82 -22.88 -8.63
CA LEU A 441 -13.79 -23.38 -7.26
C LEU A 441 -14.39 -24.79 -7.12
N THR A 442 -15.46 -25.11 -7.87
CA THR A 442 -16.15 -26.39 -7.79
C THR A 442 -15.29 -27.56 -8.28
N ASN A 443 -14.18 -27.32 -8.98
CA ASN A 443 -13.16 -28.32 -9.24
C ASN A 443 -12.66 -29.00 -7.96
N TRP A 444 -12.65 -28.27 -6.84
CA TRP A 444 -12.31 -28.81 -5.53
C TRP A 444 -13.16 -30.03 -5.16
N ASP A 445 -14.46 -29.94 -5.39
CA ASP A 445 -15.42 -31.00 -5.03
C ASP A 445 -15.32 -32.24 -5.93
N SER A 446 -14.88 -32.07 -7.18
CA SER A 446 -14.60 -33.15 -8.13
C SER A 446 -13.26 -33.86 -7.90
N GLY A 447 -12.41 -33.31 -7.00
CA GLY A 447 -11.05 -33.78 -6.79
C GLY A 447 -10.05 -33.29 -7.84
N SER A 448 -10.48 -32.41 -8.74
CA SER A 448 -9.59 -31.67 -9.66
C SER A 448 -8.97 -30.46 -8.95
N LYS A 449 -7.86 -29.95 -9.46
CA LYS A 449 -7.28 -28.72 -8.92
C LYS A 449 -8.06 -27.51 -9.41
N PHE A 450 -8.31 -26.57 -8.53
CA PHE A 450 -8.81 -25.25 -8.88
C PHE A 450 -7.63 -24.27 -9.08
N ALA A 451 -7.81 -23.25 -9.89
CA ALA A 451 -6.79 -22.25 -10.18
C ALA A 451 -6.96 -21.03 -9.25
N ILE A 452 -5.86 -20.54 -8.71
CA ILE A 452 -5.81 -19.28 -7.94
C ILE A 452 -4.94 -18.29 -8.70
N GLU A 453 -5.43 -17.05 -8.78
CA GLU A 453 -4.72 -15.94 -9.38
C GLU A 453 -4.95 -14.63 -8.61
N PRO A 454 -4.09 -13.61 -8.75
CA PRO A 454 -4.34 -12.29 -8.21
C PRO A 454 -5.55 -11.64 -8.91
N MET A 455 -6.58 -11.30 -8.13
CA MET A 455 -7.73 -10.51 -8.57
C MET A 455 -7.68 -9.09 -7.97
N VAL A 456 -6.55 -8.41 -8.13
CA VAL A 456 -6.20 -7.20 -7.38
C VAL A 456 -5.94 -5.98 -8.26
N ARG A 457 -6.00 -6.15 -9.57
CA ARG A 457 -5.67 -5.09 -10.55
C ARG A 457 -6.46 -3.80 -10.25
N GLY A 458 -5.71 -2.67 -10.12
CA GLY A 458 -6.28 -1.34 -9.83
C GLY A 458 -6.52 -1.07 -8.34
N LEU A 459 -6.29 -2.04 -7.46
CA LEU A 459 -6.23 -1.83 -6.02
C LEU A 459 -4.78 -1.59 -5.62
N GLU A 460 -4.49 -0.40 -5.12
CA GLU A 460 -3.20 0.00 -4.56
C GLU A 460 -3.40 0.27 -3.08
N GLU A 461 -2.59 -0.38 -2.24
CA GLU A 461 -2.69 -0.22 -0.80
C GLU A 461 -1.30 -0.28 -0.19
N THR A 462 -0.61 0.86 -0.19
CA THR A 462 0.70 1.03 0.47
C THR A 462 0.85 2.41 1.07
N ALA A 463 1.54 2.47 2.23
CA ALA A 463 2.06 3.71 2.79
C ALA A 463 3.40 4.04 2.13
N VAL A 464 3.48 5.17 1.45
CA VAL A 464 4.68 5.62 0.75
C VAL A 464 5.50 6.53 1.65
N ASN A 465 6.75 6.16 1.92
CA ASN A 465 7.64 6.90 2.82
C ASN A 465 8.57 7.87 2.10
N ASP A 466 9.06 7.50 0.91
CA ASP A 466 9.97 8.33 0.12
C ASP A 466 9.88 7.99 -1.39
N LEU A 467 10.26 8.94 -2.23
CA LEU A 467 10.22 8.85 -3.69
C LEU A 467 11.44 9.55 -4.30
N VAL A 468 12.03 8.94 -5.32
CA VAL A 468 13.00 9.62 -6.18
C VAL A 468 12.71 9.35 -7.66
N SER A 469 12.92 10.38 -8.48
CA SER A 469 12.84 10.30 -9.95
C SER A 469 14.18 10.71 -10.55
N PRO A 470 15.09 9.77 -10.85
CA PRO A 470 16.40 10.07 -11.38
C PRO A 470 16.32 10.66 -12.80
N PRO A 471 17.29 11.47 -13.24
CA PRO A 471 17.30 12.07 -14.59
C PRO A 471 17.52 11.05 -15.71
N SER A 472 17.94 9.83 -15.38
CA SER A 472 18.09 8.71 -16.30
C SER A 472 17.76 7.39 -15.60
N GLY A 473 17.57 6.30 -16.35
CA GLY A 473 17.15 5.00 -15.82
C GLY A 473 15.64 4.94 -15.58
N ALA A 474 15.22 4.25 -14.52
CA ALA A 474 13.80 4.12 -14.19
C ALA A 474 13.15 5.50 -13.91
N PRO A 475 11.93 5.74 -14.40
CA PRO A 475 11.22 7.00 -14.12
C PRO A 475 10.95 7.23 -12.64
N LEU A 476 10.84 6.17 -11.84
CA LEU A 476 10.49 6.28 -10.44
C LEU A 476 11.09 5.12 -9.64
N LEU A 477 11.61 5.45 -8.47
CA LEU A 477 11.91 4.48 -7.42
C LEU A 477 11.08 4.88 -6.18
N SER A 478 10.40 3.89 -5.56
CA SER A 478 9.52 4.11 -4.41
C SER A 478 10.04 3.40 -3.17
N ALA A 479 9.92 4.06 -2.01
CA ALA A 479 10.18 3.49 -0.69
C ALA A 479 8.84 3.30 0.03
N LEU A 480 8.49 2.07 0.35
CA LEU A 480 7.17 1.68 0.84
C LEU A 480 7.26 1.02 2.21
N GLY A 481 6.16 1.11 2.97
CA GLY A 481 5.86 0.23 4.09
C GLY A 481 5.54 -1.18 3.61
N ASP A 482 5.72 -2.16 4.47
CA ASP A 482 5.36 -3.58 4.36
C ASP A 482 6.01 -4.36 3.20
N VAL A 483 6.09 -3.78 2.00
CA VAL A 483 6.66 -4.42 0.80
C VAL A 483 8.00 -3.81 0.36
N GLY A 484 8.56 -2.90 1.15
CA GLY A 484 9.89 -2.32 0.96
C GLY A 484 10.04 -1.34 -0.20
N GLY A 485 9.51 -1.61 -1.38
CA GLY A 485 9.51 -0.68 -2.50
C GLY A 485 9.88 -1.27 -3.85
N PHE A 486 9.78 -0.45 -4.89
CA PHE A 486 9.91 -0.89 -6.28
C PHE A 486 10.72 0.05 -7.15
N ARG A 487 11.42 -0.54 -8.10
CA ARG A 487 11.91 0.15 -9.28
C ARG A 487 10.83 0.10 -10.35
N HIS A 488 10.18 1.22 -10.63
CA HIS A 488 9.17 1.33 -11.68
C HIS A 488 9.86 1.63 -13.02
N THR A 489 9.97 0.64 -13.88
CA THR A 489 10.46 0.82 -15.25
C THR A 489 9.37 1.29 -16.20
N SER A 490 8.12 1.06 -15.83
CA SER A 490 6.90 1.61 -16.41
C SER A 490 5.99 2.03 -15.25
N LEU A 491 5.18 3.06 -15.44
CA LEU A 491 4.20 3.49 -14.45
C LEU A 491 2.87 2.74 -14.59
N THR A 492 2.64 2.10 -15.74
CA THR A 492 1.39 1.42 -16.10
C THR A 492 1.48 -0.10 -16.02
N GLU A 493 2.68 -0.67 -15.88
CA GLU A 493 2.92 -2.09 -15.74
C GLU A 493 3.36 -2.42 -14.30
N VAL A 494 2.98 -3.60 -13.82
CA VAL A 494 3.38 -4.09 -12.50
C VAL A 494 4.86 -4.47 -12.53
N PRO A 495 5.70 -3.99 -11.59
CA PRO A 495 7.09 -4.39 -11.51
C PRO A 495 7.26 -5.91 -11.31
N ALA A 496 8.25 -6.49 -11.95
CA ALA A 496 8.51 -7.92 -11.84
C ALA A 496 8.89 -8.35 -10.42
N MET A 497 9.50 -7.47 -9.64
CA MET A 497 9.99 -7.76 -8.29
C MET A 497 10.05 -6.49 -7.45
N MET A 498 9.82 -6.63 -6.15
CA MET A 498 10.15 -5.64 -5.13
C MET A 498 11.65 -5.59 -4.87
N TYR A 499 12.13 -4.61 -4.12
CA TYR A 499 13.55 -4.60 -3.72
C TYR A 499 13.91 -5.82 -2.88
N THR A 500 14.99 -6.47 -3.23
CA THR A 500 15.57 -7.61 -2.52
C THR A 500 17.01 -7.29 -2.10
N SER A 501 17.64 -8.15 -1.30
CA SER A 501 19.07 -8.10 -0.94
C SER A 501 19.52 -6.79 -0.24
N PRO A 502 18.93 -6.40 0.90
CA PRO A 502 17.95 -7.12 1.70
C PRO A 502 16.50 -6.79 1.35
N ASN A 503 15.56 -7.64 1.76
CA ASN A 503 14.13 -7.32 1.79
C ASN A 503 13.85 -6.53 3.07
N PHE A 504 13.77 -5.20 2.98
CA PHE A 504 13.26 -4.43 4.09
C PHE A 504 11.75 -4.63 4.21
N THR A 505 11.26 -4.80 5.43
CA THR A 505 9.82 -4.76 5.69
C THR A 505 9.27 -3.35 5.43
N THR A 506 10.09 -2.35 5.67
CA THR A 506 9.79 -0.93 5.40
C THR A 506 11.06 -0.25 4.94
N THR A 507 11.08 0.32 3.74
CA THR A 507 12.11 1.28 3.34
C THR A 507 11.73 2.65 3.86
N THR A 508 12.60 3.27 4.65
CA THR A 508 12.31 4.53 5.35
C THR A 508 12.83 5.75 4.61
N SER A 509 13.85 5.58 3.78
CA SER A 509 14.46 6.65 2.98
C SER A 509 15.17 6.09 1.76
N LEU A 510 15.21 6.87 0.69
CA LEU A 510 15.76 6.53 -0.61
C LEU A 510 16.43 7.76 -1.20
N ASP A 511 17.66 7.63 -1.73
CA ASP A 511 18.35 8.72 -2.40
C ASP A 511 19.25 8.20 -3.53
N PHE A 512 19.61 9.05 -4.46
CA PHE A 512 20.50 8.74 -5.58
C PHE A 512 21.53 9.84 -5.81
N ALA A 513 22.61 9.50 -6.47
CA ALA A 513 23.64 10.45 -6.86
C ALA A 513 23.25 11.20 -8.14
N GLU A 514 23.07 12.53 -8.07
CA GLU A 514 22.54 13.33 -9.19
C GLU A 514 23.40 13.25 -10.45
N GLU A 515 24.74 13.27 -10.30
CA GLU A 515 25.71 13.18 -11.40
C GLU A 515 25.98 11.74 -11.86
N ASN A 516 25.53 10.74 -11.06
CA ASN A 516 25.67 9.33 -11.36
C ASN A 516 24.41 8.55 -10.93
N PRO A 517 23.30 8.71 -11.64
CA PRO A 517 21.99 8.15 -11.24
C PRO A 517 21.91 6.63 -11.13
N ASP A 518 22.94 5.91 -11.59
CA ASP A 518 23.04 4.47 -11.38
C ASP A 518 23.35 4.14 -9.91
N VAL A 519 23.94 5.08 -9.17
CA VAL A 519 24.23 4.91 -7.74
C VAL A 519 23.03 5.36 -6.91
N VAL A 520 22.40 4.39 -6.26
CA VAL A 520 21.22 4.59 -5.42
C VAL A 520 21.50 3.98 -4.04
N VAL A 521 20.96 4.62 -3.01
CA VAL A 521 21.05 4.13 -1.63
C VAL A 521 19.66 4.12 -1.01
N ARG A 522 19.38 3.11 -0.19
CA ARG A 522 18.15 3.04 0.60
C ARG A 522 18.43 2.57 2.02
N SER A 523 17.66 3.06 2.96
CA SER A 523 17.65 2.58 4.34
C SER A 523 16.28 2.05 4.73
N GLY A 524 16.21 1.10 5.66
CA GLY A 524 14.93 0.51 6.02
C GLY A 524 14.99 -0.34 7.28
N ASN A 525 13.86 -0.90 7.65
CA ASN A 525 13.69 -1.73 8.84
C ASN A 525 13.79 -3.21 8.46
N LEU A 526 14.49 -3.97 9.30
CA LEU A 526 14.70 -5.40 9.17
C LEU A 526 14.97 -6.00 10.56
N ASP A 527 14.39 -7.15 10.86
CA ASP A 527 14.58 -7.81 12.15
C ASP A 527 16.00 -8.33 12.34
N ALA A 528 16.67 -8.73 11.24
CA ALA A 528 18.04 -9.21 11.25
C ALA A 528 18.73 -8.95 9.91
N GLY A 529 19.90 -8.32 9.95
CA GLY A 529 20.67 -7.97 8.77
C GLY A 529 20.95 -6.46 8.69
N PRO A 530 21.54 -5.99 7.58
CA PRO A 530 21.84 -4.57 7.42
C PRO A 530 20.59 -3.75 7.20
N HIS A 531 20.54 -2.55 7.79
CA HIS A 531 19.46 -1.55 7.64
C HIS A 531 19.72 -0.56 6.50
N ILE A 532 20.76 -0.77 5.71
CA ILE A 532 21.13 0.05 4.57
C ILE A 532 21.55 -0.83 3.39
N ALA A 533 21.21 -0.40 2.18
CA ALA A 533 21.57 -1.09 0.95
C ALA A 533 21.90 -0.09 -0.18
N PHE A 534 22.71 -0.54 -1.11
CA PHE A 534 23.20 0.23 -2.23
C PHE A 534 22.91 -0.49 -3.55
N SER A 535 22.78 0.30 -4.60
CA SER A 535 22.70 -0.14 -5.99
C SER A 535 23.69 0.67 -6.83
N THR A 536 24.21 0.06 -7.89
CA THR A 536 25.08 0.72 -8.90
C THR A 536 24.54 0.55 -10.32
N ASP A 537 23.25 0.21 -10.42
CA ASP A 537 22.52 -0.01 -11.66
C ASP A 537 21.09 0.55 -11.60
N ASN A 538 20.96 1.75 -11.01
CA ASN A 538 19.70 2.48 -10.90
C ASN A 538 18.60 1.67 -10.18
N GLY A 539 18.96 0.94 -9.14
CA GLY A 539 18.02 0.17 -8.33
C GLY A 539 17.57 -1.18 -8.92
N ALA A 540 18.19 -1.66 -10.00
CA ALA A 540 17.85 -2.95 -10.59
C ALA A 540 18.36 -4.12 -9.72
N ASN A 541 19.55 -3.99 -9.15
CA ASN A 541 20.11 -4.92 -8.17
C ASN A 541 20.58 -4.19 -6.92
N TRP A 542 20.50 -4.87 -5.78
CA TRP A 542 20.85 -4.30 -4.49
C TRP A 542 21.84 -5.18 -3.74
N PHE A 543 22.67 -4.56 -2.92
CA PHE A 543 23.53 -5.26 -1.96
C PHE A 543 23.55 -4.51 -0.63
N GLY A 544 23.55 -5.27 0.46
CA GLY A 544 23.55 -4.71 1.81
C GLY A 544 24.90 -4.10 2.19
N GLY A 545 24.85 -2.99 2.91
CA GLY A 545 26.00 -2.46 3.65
C GLY A 545 26.22 -3.18 4.98
N THR A 546 27.00 -2.57 5.87
CA THR A 546 27.16 -3.02 7.26
C THR A 546 26.61 -1.97 8.21
N ASP A 547 26.01 -2.39 9.30
CA ASP A 547 25.50 -1.48 10.31
C ASP A 547 26.59 -1.04 11.29
N PRO A 548 26.70 0.25 11.58
CA PRO A 548 27.40 0.71 12.77
C PRO A 548 26.77 0.14 14.06
N SER A 549 27.55 0.05 15.12
CA SER A 549 27.06 -0.42 16.41
C SER A 549 25.93 0.47 16.94
N GLY A 550 24.82 -0.13 17.37
CA GLY A 550 23.68 0.54 17.98
C GLY A 550 22.55 0.88 17.00
N VAL A 551 22.70 0.58 15.72
CA VAL A 551 21.60 0.76 14.74
C VAL A 551 20.42 -0.14 15.11
N SER A 552 19.22 0.41 15.07
CA SER A 552 17.95 -0.27 15.36
C SER A 552 16.86 -0.02 14.31
N GLY A 553 17.15 0.73 13.25
CA GLY A 553 16.22 1.00 12.15
C GLY A 553 16.81 1.95 11.11
N GLY A 554 16.12 2.08 9.98
CA GLY A 554 16.62 2.72 8.77
C GLY A 554 16.97 4.21 8.89
N GLY A 555 16.06 5.03 9.44
CA GLY A 555 16.26 6.50 9.50
C GLY A 555 16.26 7.16 8.11
N THR A 556 17.14 8.18 7.89
CA THR A 556 17.27 8.91 6.62
C THR A 556 18.69 8.78 6.05
N VAL A 557 18.81 8.79 4.72
CA VAL A 557 20.07 8.60 4.00
C VAL A 557 20.22 9.63 2.89
N ALA A 558 21.47 10.05 2.62
CA ALA A 558 21.82 10.96 1.55
C ALA A 558 23.02 10.43 0.75
N ALA A 559 22.95 10.50 -0.58
CA ALA A 559 24.03 10.18 -1.51
C ALA A 559 24.67 11.46 -2.03
N GLY A 560 25.99 11.61 -1.92
CA GLY A 560 26.69 12.74 -2.55
C GLY A 560 26.52 12.75 -4.06
N ALA A 561 26.55 13.93 -4.69
CA ALA A 561 26.20 14.13 -6.08
C ALA A 561 26.88 13.17 -7.07
N ASP A 562 28.13 12.80 -6.83
CA ASP A 562 28.93 11.88 -7.67
C ASP A 562 28.81 10.40 -7.25
N GLY A 563 28.11 10.07 -6.17
CA GLY A 563 27.96 8.73 -5.63
C GLY A 563 29.19 8.18 -4.90
N SER A 564 30.20 9.00 -4.62
CA SER A 564 31.41 8.58 -3.91
C SER A 564 31.26 8.57 -2.38
N ARG A 565 30.24 9.22 -1.84
CA ARG A 565 30.04 9.45 -0.39
C ARG A 565 28.58 9.30 -0.02
N PHE A 566 28.37 8.86 1.23
CA PHE A 566 27.02 8.71 1.78
C PHE A 566 27.00 9.19 3.22
N VAL A 567 25.91 9.82 3.60
CA VAL A 567 25.58 10.20 4.97
C VAL A 567 24.31 9.49 5.38
N TRP A 568 24.33 8.86 6.55
CA TRP A 568 23.22 8.09 7.08
C TRP A 568 22.90 8.52 8.52
N SER A 569 21.65 8.83 8.77
CA SER A 569 21.10 9.12 10.11
C SER A 569 20.19 7.98 10.55
N PRO A 570 20.74 6.83 10.98
CA PRO A 570 19.95 5.66 11.39
C PRO A 570 19.26 5.91 12.73
N GLN A 571 18.27 5.06 13.03
CA GLN A 571 17.73 4.98 14.37
C GLN A 571 18.71 4.25 15.31
N GLY A 572 18.73 4.64 16.59
CA GLY A 572 19.50 3.98 17.63
C GLY A 572 20.95 4.46 17.81
N THR A 573 21.51 5.19 16.82
CA THR A 573 22.86 5.78 16.96
C THR A 573 22.93 7.16 16.31
N GLY A 574 24.08 7.85 16.40
CA GLY A 574 24.28 9.16 15.77
C GLY A 574 24.48 9.07 14.26
N VAL A 575 24.48 10.24 13.61
CA VAL A 575 24.72 10.34 12.16
C VAL A 575 26.08 9.78 11.80
N GLN A 576 26.14 9.07 10.68
CA GLN A 576 27.33 8.37 10.18
C GLN A 576 27.64 8.80 8.75
N TYR A 577 28.90 8.74 8.34
CA TYR A 577 29.32 8.95 6.95
C TYR A 577 30.27 7.83 6.47
N THR A 578 30.32 7.62 5.16
CA THR A 578 31.23 6.67 4.51
C THR A 578 31.67 7.17 3.15
N THR A 579 32.85 6.73 2.70
CA THR A 579 33.37 6.95 1.33
C THR A 579 33.35 5.68 0.48
N GLY A 580 32.67 4.63 0.94
CA GLY A 580 32.52 3.36 0.23
C GLY A 580 31.18 2.76 0.61
N PHE A 581 30.56 2.05 -0.23
CA PHE A 581 29.21 1.47 -0.12
C PHE A 581 28.95 0.74 1.23
N GLY A 582 28.97 1.51 2.35
CA GLY A 582 28.64 1.03 3.68
C GLY A 582 29.54 -0.07 4.25
N THR A 583 30.76 -0.26 3.75
CA THR A 583 31.70 -1.25 4.29
C THR A 583 32.40 -0.79 5.58
N ALA A 584 32.49 0.51 5.78
CA ALA A 584 33.02 1.12 7.00
C ALA A 584 32.39 2.50 7.23
N TRP A 585 31.84 2.70 8.41
CA TRP A 585 31.20 3.92 8.81
C TRP A 585 32.04 4.68 9.84
N GLN A 586 31.95 6.00 9.79
CA GLN A 586 32.54 6.91 10.77
C GLN A 586 31.44 7.82 11.32
N ALA A 587 31.49 8.12 12.62
CA ALA A 587 30.54 9.03 13.23
C ALA A 587 30.74 10.47 12.75
N SER A 588 29.70 11.14 12.32
CA SER A 588 29.70 12.56 11.99
C SER A 588 29.75 13.37 13.28
N ALA A 589 30.57 14.43 13.29
CA ALA A 589 30.66 15.37 14.40
C ALA A 589 29.75 16.59 14.19
N GLY A 590 29.28 17.21 15.28
CA GLY A 590 28.55 18.49 15.23
C GLY A 590 27.07 18.44 14.79
N ILE A 591 26.52 17.25 14.58
CA ILE A 591 25.10 17.04 14.24
C ILE A 591 24.44 16.10 15.24
N PRO A 592 23.23 16.37 15.73
CA PRO A 592 22.53 15.48 16.66
C PRO A 592 22.00 14.20 15.99
N ALA A 593 21.87 13.13 16.80
CA ALA A 593 21.22 11.91 16.36
C ALA A 593 19.76 12.17 15.93
N GLY A 594 19.31 11.42 14.90
CA GLY A 594 17.98 11.54 14.35
C GLY A 594 17.73 12.85 13.59
N ALA A 595 18.80 13.55 13.16
CA ALA A 595 18.68 14.62 12.19
C ALA A 595 18.26 14.06 10.83
N ILE A 596 17.38 14.74 10.10
CA ILE A 596 17.11 14.46 8.69
C ILE A 596 18.34 14.90 7.91
N VAL A 597 18.79 14.09 6.96
CA VAL A 597 19.97 14.38 6.13
C VAL A 597 19.64 14.39 4.64
N GLU A 598 20.29 15.29 3.89
CA GLU A 598 20.21 15.42 2.44
C GLU A 598 21.58 15.82 1.90
N SER A 599 21.81 15.61 0.60
CA SER A 599 23.02 16.05 -0.08
C SER A 599 22.78 17.30 -0.94
N ASP A 600 23.81 18.08 -1.17
CA ASP A 600 23.85 19.00 -2.30
C ASP A 600 23.84 18.18 -3.60
N ARG A 601 23.16 18.68 -4.64
CA ARG A 601 23.02 17.97 -5.91
C ARG A 601 24.10 18.30 -6.93
N VAL A 602 25.06 19.15 -6.57
CA VAL A 602 26.18 19.62 -7.42
C VAL A 602 27.51 19.35 -6.75
N ASP A 603 27.71 19.78 -5.49
CA ASP A 603 28.94 19.53 -4.76
C ASP A 603 28.88 18.21 -3.98
N PRO A 604 29.65 17.17 -4.38
CA PRO A 604 29.62 15.88 -3.72
C PRO A 604 30.19 15.87 -2.29
N ALA A 605 30.85 16.94 -1.86
CA ALA A 605 31.36 17.06 -0.50
C ALA A 605 30.39 17.76 0.45
N THR A 606 29.35 18.40 -0.06
CA THR A 606 28.39 19.15 0.74
C THR A 606 27.17 18.33 1.09
N PHE A 607 26.86 18.28 2.41
CA PHE A 607 25.70 17.62 2.98
C PHE A 607 24.98 18.56 3.95
N TYR A 608 23.69 18.39 4.04
CA TYR A 608 22.80 19.17 4.89
C TYR A 608 22.15 18.27 5.95
N GLY A 609 21.81 18.90 7.08
CA GLY A 609 21.07 18.23 8.14
C GLY A 609 20.05 19.16 8.78
N PHE A 610 18.98 18.60 9.32
CA PHE A 610 17.99 19.37 10.06
C PHE A 610 17.52 18.63 11.31
N LYS A 611 17.46 19.34 12.44
CA LYS A 611 16.86 18.81 13.68
C LYS A 611 16.31 19.95 14.55
N SER A 612 15.03 19.85 14.91
CA SER A 612 14.38 20.71 15.91
C SER A 612 14.64 22.21 15.75
N GLY A 613 14.45 22.72 14.51
CA GLY A 613 14.59 24.15 14.18
C GLY A 613 16.01 24.61 13.85
N THR A 614 16.99 23.72 13.85
CA THR A 614 18.37 24.01 13.50
C THR A 614 18.76 23.32 12.20
N PHE A 615 19.28 24.08 11.26
CA PHE A 615 19.90 23.60 10.04
C PHE A 615 21.39 23.40 10.22
N TYR A 616 21.96 22.39 9.61
CA TYR A 616 23.38 22.01 9.73
C TYR A 616 23.97 21.83 8.35
N VAL A 617 25.23 22.23 8.16
CA VAL A 617 25.96 22.14 6.90
C VAL A 617 27.29 21.44 7.12
N SER A 618 27.63 20.48 6.25
CA SER A 618 28.95 19.86 6.12
C SER A 618 29.51 20.16 4.74
N THR A 619 30.78 20.51 4.63
CA THR A 619 31.51 20.69 3.36
C THR A 619 32.71 19.75 3.26
N ASP A 620 32.78 18.73 4.12
CA ASP A 620 33.87 17.76 4.18
C ASP A 620 33.41 16.30 3.98
N GLY A 621 32.28 16.13 3.33
CA GLY A 621 31.72 14.82 2.99
C GLY A 621 30.96 14.16 4.14
N GLY A 622 30.34 14.94 5.01
CA GLY A 622 29.56 14.47 6.14
C GLY A 622 30.39 14.18 7.40
N ALA A 623 31.70 14.46 7.40
CA ALA A 623 32.53 14.18 8.56
C ALA A 623 32.26 15.16 9.71
N THR A 624 32.13 16.45 9.41
CA THR A 624 31.80 17.48 10.39
C THR A 624 30.65 18.36 9.91
N PHE A 625 29.69 18.61 10.76
CA PHE A 625 28.60 19.52 10.53
C PHE A 625 28.70 20.74 11.44
N THR A 626 28.37 21.89 10.89
CA THR A 626 28.28 23.14 11.63
C THR A 626 26.82 23.63 11.62
N ALA A 627 26.32 24.02 12.79
CA ALA A 627 24.99 24.63 12.85
C ALA A 627 25.01 25.97 12.11
N SER A 628 24.05 26.16 11.21
CA SER A 628 23.92 27.43 10.48
C SER A 628 23.38 28.54 11.38
N ALA A 629 23.53 29.78 10.93
CA ALA A 629 22.98 30.96 11.60
C ALA A 629 21.49 31.19 11.33
N ALA A 630 20.86 30.34 10.52
CA ALA A 630 19.45 30.44 10.16
C ALA A 630 18.53 30.43 11.38
N THR A 631 17.53 31.29 11.38
CA THR A 631 16.54 31.43 12.45
C THR A 631 15.13 31.44 11.88
N GLY A 632 14.13 31.18 12.73
CA GLY A 632 12.72 31.21 12.31
C GLY A 632 12.30 29.97 11.53
N LEU A 633 13.10 28.89 11.56
CA LEU A 633 12.76 27.59 11.01
C LEU A 633 11.81 26.83 11.95
N PRO A 634 10.98 25.91 11.42
CA PRO A 634 10.02 25.16 12.23
C PRO A 634 10.73 24.22 13.19
N ALA A 635 10.30 24.20 14.44
CA ALA A 635 10.87 23.30 15.47
C ALA A 635 10.19 21.92 15.53
N GLY A 636 9.17 21.68 14.70
CA GLY A 636 8.42 20.41 14.65
C GLY A 636 9.25 19.28 14.02
N ASP A 637 8.79 18.05 14.25
CA ASP A 637 9.41 16.85 13.67
C ASP A 637 8.96 16.58 12.21
N SER A 638 7.87 17.21 11.75
CA SER A 638 7.36 17.08 10.38
C SER A 638 8.02 18.11 9.47
N VAL A 639 9.28 17.88 9.13
CA VAL A 639 10.06 18.71 8.20
C VAL A 639 10.58 17.84 7.07
N ARG A 640 10.52 18.37 5.86
CA ARG A 640 11.16 17.81 4.67
C ARG A 640 11.93 18.94 3.99
N PHE A 641 13.13 18.64 3.53
CA PHE A 641 13.88 19.61 2.74
C PHE A 641 14.60 18.88 1.60
N LYS A 642 14.84 19.58 0.52
CA LYS A 642 15.53 19.08 -0.67
C LYS A 642 16.44 20.14 -1.24
N ALA A 643 17.61 19.73 -1.72
CA ALA A 643 18.48 20.60 -2.51
C ALA A 643 18.07 20.55 -3.99
N LEU A 644 18.15 21.69 -4.68
CA LEU A 644 17.77 21.83 -6.08
C LEU A 644 18.76 21.08 -6.99
N PRO A 645 18.31 20.16 -7.85
CA PRO A 645 19.18 19.57 -8.88
C PRO A 645 19.77 20.63 -9.79
N GLY A 646 21.10 20.64 -9.95
CA GLY A 646 21.82 21.61 -10.76
C GLY A 646 21.99 23.01 -10.14
N GLY A 647 21.56 23.20 -8.90
CA GLY A 647 21.70 24.47 -8.14
C GLY A 647 22.52 24.26 -6.86
N GLU A 648 23.84 24.51 -6.92
CA GLU A 648 24.71 24.44 -5.73
C GLU A 648 24.25 25.40 -4.63
N GLY A 649 23.98 24.87 -3.42
CA GLY A 649 23.57 25.66 -2.27
C GLY A 649 22.11 26.15 -2.30
N ASP A 650 21.31 25.76 -3.29
CA ASP A 650 19.90 26.11 -3.37
C ASP A 650 19.06 25.03 -2.65
N VAL A 651 18.45 25.41 -1.52
CA VAL A 651 17.76 24.47 -0.60
C VAL A 651 16.36 24.95 -0.28
N TRP A 652 15.40 24.05 -0.40
CA TRP A 652 14.00 24.27 -0.05
C TRP A 652 13.59 23.43 1.15
N LEU A 653 12.91 24.05 2.11
CA LEU A 653 12.48 23.41 3.35
C LEU A 653 10.99 23.62 3.56
N ALA A 654 10.24 22.53 3.68
CA ALA A 654 8.82 22.48 4.00
C ALA A 654 8.59 21.86 5.38
N GLY A 655 7.63 22.36 6.13
CA GLY A 655 7.22 21.73 7.38
C GLY A 655 6.72 22.73 8.41
N GLY A 656 6.44 22.22 9.60
CA GLY A 656 5.93 23.02 10.69
C GLY A 656 5.29 22.21 11.80
N ALA A 657 4.60 22.91 12.67
CA ALA A 657 3.75 22.37 13.72
C ALA A 657 2.54 23.28 13.91
N ALA A 658 1.42 22.71 14.38
CA ALA A 658 0.16 23.43 14.58
C ALA A 658 0.29 24.68 15.47
N ASP A 659 1.23 24.65 16.45
CA ASP A 659 1.44 25.74 17.40
C ASP A 659 2.73 26.55 17.09
N GLY A 660 3.34 26.36 15.90
CA GLY A 660 4.61 26.98 15.50
C GLY A 660 4.61 27.54 14.09
N PRO A 661 5.76 28.01 13.59
CA PRO A 661 5.89 28.38 12.20
C PRO A 661 5.65 27.17 11.29
N TYR A 662 4.75 27.33 10.32
CA TYR A 662 4.47 26.36 9.30
C TYR A 662 4.54 27.02 7.93
N GLY A 663 5.07 26.32 6.91
CA GLY A 663 5.17 26.88 5.56
C GLY A 663 6.28 26.31 4.73
N LEU A 664 6.76 27.11 3.79
CA LEU A 664 7.84 26.79 2.87
C LEU A 664 8.94 27.86 2.98
N TRP A 665 10.18 27.43 3.06
CA TRP A 665 11.36 28.29 3.16
C TRP A 665 12.31 28.00 2.02
N HIS A 666 13.02 29.01 1.56
CA HIS A 666 14.03 28.92 0.53
C HIS A 666 15.35 29.55 0.97
N SER A 667 16.45 28.90 0.67
CA SER A 667 17.82 29.35 0.86
C SER A 667 18.57 29.25 -0.46
N THR A 668 19.36 30.24 -0.80
CA THR A 668 20.28 30.26 -1.97
C THR A 668 21.73 30.40 -1.56
N ASP A 669 22.03 30.22 -0.28
CA ASP A 669 23.35 30.41 0.31
C ASP A 669 23.83 29.20 1.11
N GLY A 670 23.42 27.99 0.67
CA GLY A 670 23.81 26.73 1.31
C GLY A 670 23.19 26.51 2.68
N GLY A 671 22.05 27.16 2.97
CA GLY A 671 21.35 27.03 4.24
C GLY A 671 21.89 27.96 5.34
N GLU A 672 22.74 28.94 5.01
CA GLU A 672 23.16 29.95 5.99
C GLU A 672 22.00 30.85 6.41
N THR A 673 21.13 31.21 5.45
CA THR A 673 19.87 31.93 5.71
C THR A 673 18.71 31.33 4.97
N PHE A 674 17.50 31.46 5.52
CA PHE A 674 16.26 31.02 4.90
C PHE A 674 15.23 32.14 4.90
N ALA A 675 14.57 32.34 3.76
CA ALA A 675 13.41 33.19 3.63
C ALA A 675 12.13 32.37 3.59
N LYS A 676 11.17 32.63 4.49
CA LYS A 676 9.84 32.04 4.42
C LYS A 676 9.07 32.64 3.25
N LEU A 677 8.49 31.80 2.40
CA LEU A 677 7.69 32.24 1.27
C LEU A 677 6.37 32.85 1.76
N PRO A 678 6.03 34.08 1.31
CA PRO A 678 4.76 34.71 1.61
C PRO A 678 3.63 34.00 0.86
N GLY A 679 2.45 33.87 1.50
CA GLY A 679 1.26 33.30 0.87
C GLY A 679 1.21 31.76 0.87
N VAL A 680 2.22 31.05 1.36
CA VAL A 680 2.18 29.63 1.69
C VAL A 680 1.85 29.51 3.17
N ASP A 681 0.63 29.07 3.46
CA ASP A 681 0.09 28.99 4.82
C ASP A 681 0.71 27.78 5.57
N ALA A 682 0.75 26.61 4.88
CA ALA A 682 1.43 25.40 5.31
C ALA A 682 2.02 24.67 4.10
N ALA A 683 3.13 23.94 4.28
CA ALA A 683 3.68 23.02 3.28
C ALA A 683 4.31 21.83 3.99
N ASP A 684 4.03 20.60 3.53
CA ASP A 684 4.48 19.37 4.19
C ASP A 684 5.70 18.79 3.51
N THR A 685 5.82 18.97 2.20
CA THR A 685 6.92 18.43 1.40
C THR A 685 7.15 19.29 0.16
N VAL A 686 8.34 19.18 -0.45
CA VAL A 686 8.73 19.89 -1.66
C VAL A 686 9.54 18.96 -2.56
N GLY A 687 9.39 19.10 -3.88
CA GLY A 687 10.14 18.36 -4.87
C GLY A 687 10.29 19.14 -6.17
N PHE A 688 11.16 18.65 -7.05
CA PHE A 688 11.54 19.33 -8.28
C PHE A 688 11.24 18.44 -9.49
N GLY A 689 10.93 19.07 -10.62
CA GLY A 689 10.72 18.41 -11.90
C GLY A 689 11.29 19.24 -13.05
N LYS A 690 11.13 18.73 -14.27
CA LYS A 690 11.61 19.40 -15.47
C LYS A 690 11.16 20.87 -15.52
N ALA A 691 12.08 21.78 -15.82
CA ALA A 691 11.79 23.19 -16.01
C ALA A 691 10.69 23.41 -17.06
N ALA A 692 9.90 24.45 -16.87
CA ALA A 692 8.93 24.85 -17.88
C ALA A 692 9.63 25.24 -19.17
N PRO A 693 8.97 25.13 -20.35
CA PRO A 693 9.50 25.66 -21.58
C PRO A 693 9.90 27.12 -21.38
N ASP A 694 11.11 27.48 -21.80
CA ASP A 694 11.69 28.82 -21.66
C ASP A 694 12.06 29.27 -20.22
N ALA A 695 11.94 28.40 -19.21
CA ALA A 695 12.41 28.64 -17.85
C ALA A 695 13.80 28.03 -17.63
N SER A 696 14.61 28.69 -16.80
CA SER A 696 15.91 28.18 -16.37
C SER A 696 15.87 27.47 -15.01
N TYR A 697 14.85 27.76 -14.21
CA TYR A 697 14.65 27.15 -12.92
C TYR A 697 13.71 25.93 -13.03
N GLN A 698 13.97 24.92 -12.23
CA GLN A 698 13.16 23.71 -12.22
C GLN A 698 11.73 23.98 -11.71
N THR A 699 10.78 23.17 -12.17
CA THR A 699 9.42 23.23 -11.68
C THR A 699 9.38 22.74 -10.23
N LEU A 700 8.77 23.52 -9.36
CA LEU A 700 8.51 23.15 -7.96
C LEU A 700 7.16 22.47 -7.82
N PHE A 701 7.11 21.45 -6.97
CA PHE A 701 5.88 20.82 -6.53
C PHE A 701 5.85 20.77 -5.00
N THR A 702 4.67 20.95 -4.41
CA THR A 702 4.48 20.88 -2.95
C THR A 702 3.08 20.37 -2.59
N SER A 703 2.97 19.57 -1.53
CA SER A 703 1.71 19.34 -0.83
C SER A 703 1.59 20.44 0.22
N ALA A 704 0.60 21.33 0.06
CA ALA A 704 0.55 22.58 0.81
C ALA A 704 -0.88 23.10 1.03
N GLU A 705 -1.02 24.07 1.94
CA GLU A 705 -2.14 24.98 2.01
C GLU A 705 -1.69 26.36 1.54
N ILE A 706 -2.31 26.86 0.47
CA ILE A 706 -1.98 28.14 -0.13
C ILE A 706 -3.26 28.97 -0.31
N GLY A 707 -3.28 30.14 0.34
CA GLY A 707 -4.45 31.01 0.33
C GLY A 707 -5.69 30.37 0.94
N GLY A 708 -5.53 29.48 1.92
CA GLY A 708 -6.61 28.74 2.59
C GLY A 708 -7.18 27.60 1.74
N VAL A 709 -6.45 27.14 0.71
CA VAL A 709 -6.83 25.95 -0.09
C VAL A 709 -5.74 24.90 0.08
N ARG A 710 -6.13 23.72 0.54
CA ARG A 710 -5.25 22.55 0.64
C ARG A 710 -5.18 21.80 -0.69
N GLY A 711 -3.99 21.35 -1.09
CA GLY A 711 -3.83 20.59 -2.33
C GLY A 711 -2.38 20.35 -2.72
N ILE A 712 -2.22 19.82 -3.92
CA ILE A 712 -0.92 19.69 -4.59
C ILE A 712 -0.75 20.90 -5.49
N PHE A 713 0.37 21.60 -5.33
CA PHE A 713 0.65 22.85 -6.05
C PHE A 713 1.94 22.75 -6.87
N ARG A 714 1.92 23.47 -7.99
CA ARG A 714 3.05 23.65 -8.90
C ARG A 714 3.43 25.12 -9.00
N SER A 715 4.73 25.41 -9.02
CA SER A 715 5.27 26.71 -9.39
C SER A 715 6.34 26.57 -10.47
N THR A 716 6.38 27.52 -11.41
CA THR A 716 7.37 27.59 -12.51
C THR A 716 8.21 28.88 -12.44
N ASP A 717 8.10 29.63 -11.34
CA ASP A 717 8.70 30.94 -11.13
C ASP A 717 9.29 31.07 -9.71
N GLU A 718 10.00 30.01 -9.25
CA GLU A 718 10.72 29.97 -7.97
C GLU A 718 9.81 30.24 -6.75
N GLY A 719 8.55 29.76 -6.82
CA GLY A 719 7.59 29.92 -5.74
C GLY A 719 6.92 31.31 -5.67
N ALA A 720 7.13 32.19 -6.67
CA ALA A 720 6.47 33.49 -6.70
C ALA A 720 4.96 33.36 -6.94
N THR A 721 4.54 32.39 -7.78
CA THR A 721 3.14 32.04 -7.99
C THR A 721 2.92 30.53 -7.93
N TRP A 722 1.71 30.12 -7.53
CA TRP A 722 1.35 28.72 -7.36
C TRP A 722 0.04 28.41 -8.08
N THR A 723 0.02 27.26 -8.74
CA THR A 723 -1.17 26.70 -9.39
C THR A 723 -1.52 25.37 -8.73
N ARG A 724 -2.77 25.20 -8.27
CA ARG A 724 -3.25 23.89 -7.80
C ARG A 724 -3.34 22.94 -8.98
N VAL A 725 -2.85 21.70 -8.83
CA VAL A 725 -2.81 20.68 -9.90
C VAL A 725 -3.71 19.48 -9.64
N ASN A 726 -4.18 19.26 -8.42
CA ASN A 726 -5.22 18.28 -8.12
C ASN A 726 -6.58 18.96 -7.95
N ASP A 727 -7.65 18.24 -8.23
CA ASP A 727 -9.04 18.66 -8.00
C ASP A 727 -9.61 18.05 -6.70
N ASP A 728 -10.90 18.32 -6.43
CA ASP A 728 -11.56 17.85 -5.21
C ASP A 728 -11.93 16.35 -5.28
N ALA A 729 -11.85 15.73 -6.44
CA ALA A 729 -12.03 14.27 -6.58
C ALA A 729 -10.72 13.49 -6.33
N HIS A 730 -9.56 14.18 -6.35
CA HIS A 730 -8.23 13.60 -6.25
C HIS A 730 -7.44 14.27 -5.13
N GLN A 731 -7.69 13.87 -3.87
CA GLN A 731 -7.07 14.46 -2.68
C GLN A 731 -6.26 13.44 -1.85
N TRP A 732 -6.64 12.15 -1.83
CA TRP A 732 -5.94 11.00 -1.22
C TRP A 732 -5.63 11.13 0.29
N GLY A 733 -6.42 11.89 1.02
CA GLY A 733 -6.24 12.08 2.46
C GLY A 733 -4.91 12.74 2.80
N TRP A 734 -3.89 11.96 3.15
CA TRP A 734 -2.59 12.45 3.58
C TRP A 734 -1.51 12.27 2.50
N THR A 735 -0.88 13.38 2.08
CA THR A 735 0.11 13.44 0.99
C THR A 735 1.42 14.12 1.41
N GLY A 736 1.74 14.09 2.71
CA GLY A 736 2.86 14.84 3.30
C GLY A 736 4.19 14.10 3.40
N ALA A 737 4.30 12.82 2.95
CA ALA A 737 5.54 12.06 3.10
C ALA A 737 6.63 12.51 2.12
N ALA A 738 6.31 12.47 0.82
CA ALA A 738 7.24 12.83 -0.24
C ALA A 738 6.47 13.30 -1.49
N ILE A 739 7.11 14.15 -2.27
CA ILE A 739 6.67 14.60 -3.59
C ILE A 739 7.91 14.82 -4.45
N THR A 740 7.86 14.45 -5.72
CA THR A 740 8.90 14.78 -6.69
C THR A 740 8.30 14.96 -8.08
N GLY A 741 8.87 15.82 -8.90
CA GLY A 741 8.54 15.90 -10.32
C GLY A 741 9.43 15.00 -11.16
N ASP A 742 9.00 14.66 -12.37
CA ASP A 742 9.84 13.96 -13.33
C ASP A 742 10.82 14.95 -13.98
N PRO A 743 12.16 14.74 -13.88
CA PRO A 743 13.13 15.65 -14.50
C PRO A 743 13.15 15.57 -16.03
N ARG A 744 12.48 14.60 -16.65
CA ARG A 744 12.42 14.35 -18.10
C ARG A 744 11.11 14.81 -18.73
N VAL A 745 10.00 14.76 -17.96
CA VAL A 745 8.64 15.08 -18.44
C VAL A 745 8.13 16.33 -17.74
N TYR A 746 8.00 17.42 -18.49
CA TYR A 746 7.48 18.66 -17.90
C TYR A 746 6.05 18.49 -17.37
N GLY A 747 5.85 18.93 -16.15
CA GLY A 747 4.56 18.92 -15.48
C GLY A 747 4.19 17.59 -14.81
N ARG A 748 4.89 16.49 -15.09
CA ARG A 748 4.66 15.22 -14.37
C ARG A 748 5.11 15.34 -12.92
N VAL A 749 4.23 14.91 -12.02
CA VAL A 749 4.48 14.88 -10.57
C VAL A 749 4.13 13.53 -9.97
N TYR A 750 4.95 13.04 -9.06
CA TYR A 750 4.73 11.84 -8.26
C TYR A 750 4.45 12.25 -6.82
N VAL A 751 3.40 11.72 -6.23
CA VAL A 751 2.94 12.06 -4.89
C VAL A 751 2.85 10.80 -4.04
N ALA A 752 3.50 10.82 -2.89
CA ALA A 752 3.38 9.80 -1.87
C ALA A 752 2.04 9.93 -1.14
N THR A 753 1.29 8.84 -1.04
CA THR A 753 0.06 8.77 -0.25
C THR A 753 0.23 7.82 0.94
N ASN A 754 -0.65 7.91 1.92
CA ASN A 754 -0.72 6.96 3.01
C ASN A 754 -1.89 6.00 2.77
N GLY A 755 -1.67 4.97 1.95
CA GLY A 755 -2.64 3.91 1.68
C GLY A 755 -3.13 3.78 0.24
N ARG A 756 -2.87 4.80 -0.62
CA ARG A 756 -3.23 4.74 -2.04
C ARG A 756 -2.02 4.56 -2.97
N GLY A 757 -0.89 4.07 -2.44
CA GLY A 757 0.34 3.90 -3.19
C GLY A 757 0.90 5.22 -3.72
N VAL A 758 1.72 5.14 -4.77
CA VAL A 758 2.21 6.32 -5.47
C VAL A 758 1.21 6.74 -6.53
N VAL A 759 0.70 7.97 -6.44
CA VAL A 759 -0.10 8.57 -7.51
C VAL A 759 0.77 9.51 -8.34
N TYR A 760 0.54 9.56 -9.65
CA TYR A 760 1.20 10.51 -10.52
C TYR A 760 0.19 11.29 -11.35
N GLY A 761 0.54 12.54 -11.64
CA GLY A 761 -0.27 13.44 -12.44
C GLY A 761 0.48 13.95 -13.66
N ASP A 762 -0.19 13.96 -14.81
CA ASP A 762 0.29 14.54 -16.06
C ASP A 762 -0.56 15.74 -16.49
N THR A 763 0.07 16.80 -17.02
CA THR A 763 -0.66 17.96 -17.55
C THR A 763 -1.38 17.60 -18.85
N ALA A 764 -2.64 18.03 -19.03
CA ALA A 764 -3.35 17.94 -20.29
C ALA A 764 -2.73 18.94 -21.31
N GLY A 765 -1.72 18.55 -22.03
CA GLY A 765 -1.00 19.41 -23.01
C GLY A 765 0.47 19.59 -22.73
N GLY A 766 1.00 19.03 -21.65
CA GLY A 766 2.38 18.59 -21.61
C GLY A 766 2.65 17.75 -22.85
N ASP A 767 3.87 17.73 -23.36
CA ASP A 767 4.24 16.71 -24.33
C ASP A 767 3.77 15.38 -23.72
N GLY A 768 2.57 14.92 -24.11
CA GLY A 768 2.02 13.63 -23.75
C GLY A 768 2.97 12.60 -24.34
N GLY A 769 4.16 12.61 -23.81
CA GLY A 769 5.12 11.56 -24.02
C GLY A 769 4.37 10.33 -23.60
N THR A 770 3.98 9.50 -24.53
CA THR A 770 3.98 8.06 -24.29
C THR A 770 5.04 7.86 -23.23
N ASP A 771 4.62 7.43 -22.02
CA ASP A 771 5.50 7.13 -20.86
C ASP A 771 6.89 6.95 -21.44
N PRO A 772 7.90 7.80 -21.20
CA PRO A 772 9.21 7.52 -21.72
C PRO A 772 9.54 6.17 -21.13
N GLY A 773 9.07 5.14 -21.80
CA GLY A 773 9.31 3.77 -21.45
C GLY A 773 10.76 3.72 -21.11
N PRO A 774 11.20 3.02 -20.07
CA PRO A 774 12.44 3.19 -19.36
C PRO A 774 13.44 3.88 -20.27
N GLY A 775 13.73 5.16 -19.98
CA GLY A 775 14.57 5.95 -20.85
C GLY A 775 15.77 5.07 -21.03
N PRO A 776 16.18 4.72 -22.24
CA PRO A 776 16.98 3.55 -22.47
C PRO A 776 17.98 3.47 -21.34
N ASP A 777 17.87 2.41 -20.55
CA ASP A 777 18.84 2.04 -19.51
C ASP A 777 20.18 2.47 -20.09
N PRO A 778 21.07 3.30 -19.47
CA PRO A 778 22.18 3.87 -20.20
C PRO A 778 22.77 2.75 -21.00
N THR A 779 22.22 2.62 -22.17
CA THR A 779 22.50 1.50 -23.06
C THR A 779 23.93 1.74 -23.32
N PRO A 780 24.84 0.80 -23.07
CA PRO A 780 26.20 1.00 -23.45
C PRO A 780 26.11 1.57 -24.84
N THR A 781 26.48 2.87 -25.00
CA THR A 781 26.36 3.61 -26.26
C THR A 781 27.29 2.94 -27.28
N GLY A 782 27.06 1.68 -27.51
CA GLY A 782 27.89 0.78 -28.27
C GLY A 782 27.04 -0.02 -29.25
N ALA A 783 27.25 0.16 -30.52
CA ALA A 783 26.87 -0.84 -31.50
C ALA A 783 27.50 -2.18 -31.10
N CYS A 784 26.81 -3.26 -31.39
CA CYS A 784 27.33 -4.61 -31.21
C CYS A 784 27.23 -5.38 -32.53
N ASP A 785 28.19 -6.24 -32.82
CA ASP A 785 28.13 -7.20 -33.90
C ASP A 785 28.26 -8.63 -33.37
N VAL A 786 27.48 -9.54 -33.92
CA VAL A 786 27.45 -10.96 -33.58
C VAL A 786 27.80 -11.82 -34.76
N GLU A 787 28.80 -12.62 -34.59
CA GLU A 787 29.16 -13.73 -35.49
C GLU A 787 28.68 -15.05 -34.85
N TYR A 788 27.76 -15.73 -35.49
CA TYR A 788 27.20 -17.01 -35.04
C TYR A 788 27.60 -18.10 -36.04
N THR A 789 28.27 -19.16 -35.57
CA THR A 789 28.76 -20.23 -36.41
C THR A 789 28.41 -21.60 -35.86
N VAL A 790 27.70 -22.43 -36.61
CA VAL A 790 27.52 -23.85 -36.27
C VAL A 790 28.82 -24.59 -36.60
N THR A 791 29.60 -24.91 -35.60
CA THR A 791 30.93 -25.54 -35.79
C THR A 791 30.87 -27.05 -35.98
N ASN A 792 29.78 -27.68 -35.52
CA ASN A 792 29.54 -29.12 -35.71
C ASN A 792 28.07 -29.46 -35.63
N GLN A 793 27.60 -30.46 -36.40
CA GLN A 793 26.21 -30.91 -36.37
C GLN A 793 26.11 -32.42 -36.59
N TRP A 794 25.23 -33.04 -35.82
CA TRP A 794 24.91 -34.48 -35.89
C TRP A 794 23.40 -34.70 -35.72
N SER A 795 22.96 -35.92 -35.87
CA SER A 795 21.55 -36.27 -35.73
C SER A 795 21.07 -35.94 -34.31
N GLY A 796 20.18 -34.97 -34.18
CA GLY A 796 19.56 -34.53 -32.91
C GLY A 796 20.44 -33.59 -32.07
N GLY A 797 21.63 -33.15 -32.54
CA GLY A 797 22.45 -32.20 -31.80
C GLY A 797 23.35 -31.33 -32.68
N PHE A 798 23.86 -30.24 -32.11
CA PHE A 798 24.78 -29.32 -32.79
C PHE A 798 25.68 -28.62 -31.76
N GLN A 799 26.76 -28.05 -32.25
CA GLN A 799 27.63 -27.14 -31.51
C GLN A 799 27.73 -25.83 -32.28
N ALA A 800 27.61 -24.72 -31.55
CA ALA A 800 27.80 -23.40 -32.11
C ALA A 800 28.75 -22.56 -31.26
N ASP A 801 29.51 -21.70 -31.96
CA ASP A 801 30.33 -20.66 -31.35
C ASP A 801 29.71 -19.31 -31.69
N VAL A 802 29.75 -18.40 -30.70
CA VAL A 802 29.24 -17.01 -30.79
C VAL A 802 30.37 -16.07 -30.43
N ARG A 803 30.64 -15.13 -31.32
CA ARG A 803 31.53 -14.01 -31.07
C ARG A 803 30.76 -12.72 -30.99
N LEU A 804 30.80 -12.04 -29.87
CA LEU A 804 30.14 -10.76 -29.61
C LEU A 804 31.19 -9.67 -29.57
N THR A 805 31.08 -8.67 -30.44
CA THR A 805 32.02 -7.56 -30.61
C THR A 805 31.38 -6.24 -30.16
N ASN A 806 32.06 -5.50 -29.29
CA ASN A 806 31.70 -4.13 -28.94
C ASN A 806 32.15 -3.17 -30.06
N THR A 807 31.23 -2.78 -30.92
CA THR A 807 31.51 -1.82 -32.01
C THR A 807 31.22 -0.39 -31.60
N GLY A 808 30.89 -0.14 -30.33
CA GLY A 808 30.65 1.17 -29.78
C GLY A 808 31.90 1.93 -29.34
N THR A 809 31.67 3.07 -28.68
CA THR A 809 32.75 3.95 -28.20
C THR A 809 33.00 3.82 -26.71
N SER A 810 32.18 3.10 -25.97
CA SER A 810 32.27 2.86 -24.51
C SER A 810 32.53 1.39 -24.21
N ALA A 811 33.28 1.10 -23.14
CA ALA A 811 33.52 -0.27 -22.67
C ALA A 811 32.25 -0.81 -21.99
N TRP A 812 31.94 -2.07 -22.19
CA TRP A 812 30.90 -2.77 -21.42
C TRP A 812 31.49 -3.26 -20.09
N ASN A 813 30.71 -3.19 -19.03
CA ASN A 813 31.01 -3.75 -17.70
C ASN A 813 30.06 -4.91 -17.34
N GLY A 814 29.64 -5.64 -18.31
CA GLY A 814 28.71 -6.75 -18.31
C GLY A 814 28.04 -6.82 -19.66
N TRP A 815 27.54 -8.00 -20.05
CA TRP A 815 26.78 -8.18 -21.28
C TRP A 815 25.77 -9.30 -21.12
N SER A 816 24.63 -9.13 -21.78
CA SER A 816 23.57 -10.12 -21.90
C SER A 816 23.08 -10.12 -23.33
N LEU A 817 23.25 -11.28 -24.03
CA LEU A 817 22.90 -11.45 -25.43
C LEU A 817 21.70 -12.38 -25.56
N ASP A 818 20.66 -11.88 -26.20
CA ASP A 818 19.41 -12.60 -26.43
C ASP A 818 19.25 -13.02 -27.88
N TRP A 819 18.72 -14.22 -28.11
CA TRP A 819 18.29 -14.68 -29.44
C TRP A 819 17.14 -15.69 -29.33
N THR A 820 16.34 -15.78 -30.36
CA THR A 820 15.25 -16.76 -30.47
C THR A 820 15.54 -17.75 -31.58
N PHE A 821 15.53 -19.04 -31.22
CA PHE A 821 15.63 -20.08 -32.23
C PHE A 821 14.34 -20.19 -33.04
N PRO A 822 14.44 -20.32 -34.38
CA PRO A 822 13.25 -20.41 -35.26
C PRO A 822 12.55 -21.79 -35.20
N GLY A 823 13.13 -22.77 -34.52
CA GLY A 823 12.61 -24.13 -34.41
C GLY A 823 12.59 -24.63 -32.95
N ASP A 824 12.76 -25.92 -32.78
CA ASP A 824 12.72 -26.61 -31.50
C ASP A 824 14.10 -26.76 -30.82
N GLN A 825 15.10 -26.02 -31.35
CA GLN A 825 16.45 -26.06 -30.79
C GLN A 825 16.47 -25.68 -29.29
N ARG A 826 17.37 -26.34 -28.56
CA ARG A 826 17.60 -26.09 -27.13
C ARG A 826 19.09 -26.13 -26.83
N VAL A 827 19.59 -25.12 -26.12
CA VAL A 827 20.93 -25.16 -25.53
C VAL A 827 20.95 -26.25 -24.44
N THR A 828 21.92 -27.12 -24.49
CA THR A 828 22.09 -28.23 -23.53
C THR A 828 23.30 -28.01 -22.60
N GLN A 829 24.30 -27.29 -23.05
CA GLN A 829 25.48 -26.90 -22.27
C GLN A 829 26.08 -25.63 -22.91
N MET A 830 26.54 -24.69 -22.09
CA MET A 830 27.23 -23.48 -22.54
C MET A 830 28.58 -23.35 -21.80
N TRP A 831 29.57 -22.73 -22.47
CA TRP A 831 30.87 -22.41 -21.88
C TRP A 831 31.23 -20.95 -22.19
N ASN A 832 31.99 -20.34 -21.32
CA ASN A 832 32.35 -18.92 -21.31
C ASN A 832 31.18 -17.96 -21.23
N ALA A 833 29.97 -18.45 -20.91
CA ALA A 833 28.78 -17.65 -20.57
C ALA A 833 27.83 -18.53 -19.73
N GLU A 834 26.96 -17.90 -18.97
CA GLU A 834 25.79 -18.53 -18.36
C GLU A 834 24.59 -18.37 -19.28
N HIS A 835 23.64 -19.29 -19.22
CA HIS A 835 22.42 -19.12 -20.01
C HIS A 835 21.16 -19.43 -19.25
N THR A 836 20.13 -18.69 -19.61
CA THR A 836 18.74 -18.93 -19.22
C THR A 836 17.89 -19.10 -20.45
N ARG A 837 16.67 -19.63 -20.29
CA ARG A 837 15.75 -19.83 -21.40
C ARG A 837 14.32 -19.50 -20.97
N THR A 838 13.64 -18.73 -21.82
CA THR A 838 12.20 -18.43 -21.68
C THR A 838 11.52 -18.77 -23.02
N GLY A 839 10.68 -19.80 -23.05
CA GLY A 839 10.06 -20.27 -24.28
C GLY A 839 11.11 -20.73 -25.32
N THR A 840 11.20 -20.07 -26.47
CA THR A 840 12.19 -20.29 -27.55
C THR A 840 13.37 -19.32 -27.51
N THR A 841 13.32 -18.30 -26.60
CA THR A 841 14.37 -17.30 -26.43
C THR A 841 15.43 -17.81 -25.46
N VAL A 842 16.68 -17.62 -25.82
CA VAL A 842 17.89 -17.90 -25.04
C VAL A 842 18.55 -16.59 -24.69
N THR A 843 18.89 -16.42 -23.42
CA THR A 843 19.71 -15.32 -22.91
C THR A 843 21.07 -15.89 -22.49
N ALA A 844 22.16 -15.43 -23.07
CA ALA A 844 23.53 -15.71 -22.65
C ALA A 844 24.09 -14.49 -21.90
N LYS A 845 24.61 -14.70 -20.71
CA LYS A 845 25.18 -13.65 -19.85
C LYS A 845 26.67 -13.91 -19.61
N ASN A 846 27.45 -12.83 -19.46
CA ASN A 846 28.86 -12.93 -19.10
C ASN A 846 29.09 -13.71 -17.81
N VAL A 847 30.26 -14.32 -17.72
CA VAL A 847 30.85 -14.77 -16.46
C VAL A 847 31.81 -13.69 -15.93
N ASP A 848 32.23 -13.79 -14.66
CA ASP A 848 33.01 -12.74 -13.97
C ASP A 848 34.25 -12.26 -14.73
N TRP A 849 34.96 -13.15 -15.37
CA TRP A 849 36.24 -12.81 -16.01
C TRP A 849 36.12 -12.19 -17.40
N ASN A 850 34.94 -12.24 -18.04
CA ASN A 850 34.74 -11.73 -19.42
C ASN A 850 33.64 -10.64 -19.50
N ALA A 851 33.25 -10.06 -18.34
CA ALA A 851 32.26 -9.00 -18.25
C ALA A 851 32.73 -7.70 -18.91
N GLY A 852 34.02 -7.39 -18.82
CA GLY A 852 34.59 -6.16 -19.40
C GLY A 852 34.92 -6.32 -20.88
N VAL A 853 34.30 -5.55 -21.77
CA VAL A 853 34.58 -5.58 -23.23
C VAL A 853 34.88 -4.16 -23.71
N ALA A 854 36.14 -3.84 -23.96
CA ALA A 854 36.55 -2.53 -24.43
C ALA A 854 35.98 -2.24 -25.86
N PRO A 855 35.86 -0.96 -26.27
CA PRO A 855 35.54 -0.60 -27.65
C PRO A 855 36.42 -1.31 -28.66
N GLY A 856 35.84 -1.93 -29.67
CA GLY A 856 36.52 -2.74 -30.69
C GLY A 856 36.96 -4.12 -30.24
N ALA A 857 36.81 -4.48 -28.95
CA ALA A 857 37.13 -5.81 -28.44
C ALA A 857 35.96 -6.79 -28.64
N SER A 858 36.26 -8.09 -28.56
CA SER A 858 35.25 -9.15 -28.69
C SER A 858 35.38 -10.15 -27.54
N VAL A 859 34.28 -10.75 -27.15
CA VAL A 859 34.20 -11.95 -26.31
C VAL A 859 33.67 -13.12 -27.15
N SER A 860 34.08 -14.33 -26.81
CA SER A 860 33.56 -15.51 -27.47
C SER A 860 33.11 -16.54 -26.43
N PHE A 861 31.95 -17.12 -26.68
CA PHE A 861 31.39 -18.22 -25.94
C PHE A 861 30.83 -19.27 -26.92
N GLY A 862 30.54 -20.44 -26.44
CA GLY A 862 29.96 -21.45 -27.29
C GLY A 862 29.03 -22.36 -26.52
N PHE A 863 28.27 -23.17 -27.26
CA PHE A 863 27.34 -24.10 -26.64
C PHE A 863 27.07 -25.33 -27.49
N THR A 864 26.62 -26.39 -26.84
CA THR A 864 25.97 -27.52 -27.48
C THR A 864 24.46 -27.37 -27.39
N GLY A 865 23.75 -27.81 -28.40
CA GLY A 865 22.30 -27.77 -28.46
C GLY A 865 21.69 -29.04 -29.04
N SER A 866 20.42 -29.26 -28.81
CA SER A 866 19.62 -30.33 -29.40
C SER A 866 18.59 -29.74 -30.40
N TRP A 867 18.18 -30.52 -31.37
CA TRP A 867 17.14 -30.22 -32.35
C TRP A 867 16.47 -31.50 -32.84
N SER A 868 15.21 -31.40 -33.36
CA SER A 868 14.53 -32.56 -33.96
C SER A 868 13.91 -32.27 -35.34
N GLY A 869 13.69 -31.02 -35.69
CA GLY A 869 13.15 -30.58 -37.00
C GLY A 869 14.25 -30.09 -37.93
N THR A 870 14.50 -28.78 -37.92
CA THR A 870 15.56 -28.11 -38.65
C THR A 870 16.47 -27.34 -37.71
N ASN A 871 17.77 -27.34 -37.95
CA ASN A 871 18.75 -26.55 -37.23
C ASN A 871 19.03 -25.22 -37.97
N ALA A 872 17.99 -24.40 -38.14
CA ALA A 872 18.17 -23.09 -38.75
C ALA A 872 18.77 -22.10 -37.74
N GLU A 873 19.64 -21.22 -38.18
CA GLU A 873 20.28 -20.21 -37.36
C GLU A 873 19.29 -19.16 -36.89
N PRO A 874 19.48 -18.54 -35.65
CA PRO A 874 18.72 -17.38 -35.22
C PRO A 874 18.80 -16.24 -36.24
N SER A 875 17.69 -15.58 -36.52
CA SER A 875 17.61 -14.48 -37.49
C SER A 875 18.14 -13.15 -36.91
N SER A 876 18.14 -12.98 -35.61
CA SER A 876 18.58 -11.76 -34.92
C SER A 876 19.17 -12.08 -33.55
N PHE A 877 20.05 -11.20 -33.08
CA PHE A 877 20.63 -11.17 -31.76
C PHE A 877 20.44 -9.79 -31.20
N ALA A 878 20.15 -9.69 -29.87
CA ALA A 878 19.99 -8.42 -29.18
C ALA A 878 20.90 -8.36 -27.95
N LEU A 879 21.54 -7.24 -27.73
CA LEU A 879 22.29 -6.92 -26.51
C LEU A 879 21.44 -5.94 -25.73
N GLY A 880 20.73 -6.43 -24.69
CA GLY A 880 19.61 -5.68 -24.10
C GLY A 880 18.55 -5.39 -25.16
N ASP A 881 18.06 -4.17 -25.26
CA ASP A 881 17.02 -3.77 -26.22
C ASP A 881 17.55 -3.47 -27.64
N ARG A 882 18.83 -3.68 -27.92
CA ARG A 882 19.44 -3.36 -29.22
C ARG A 882 19.71 -4.59 -30.04
N VAL A 883 19.21 -4.58 -31.27
CA VAL A 883 19.55 -5.57 -32.25
C VAL A 883 21.01 -5.32 -32.70
N CYS A 884 21.86 -6.34 -32.54
CA CYS A 884 23.25 -6.33 -33.01
C CYS A 884 23.33 -6.48 -34.50
N GLY A 885 24.39 -5.91 -35.10
CA GLY A 885 24.83 -6.26 -36.44
C GLY A 885 25.15 -7.76 -36.50
N ARG A 886 25.00 -8.36 -37.68
CA ARG A 886 25.36 -9.76 -37.90
C ARG A 886 26.48 -9.81 -38.96
N THR A 887 27.59 -10.42 -38.62
CA THR A 887 28.76 -10.60 -39.50
C THR A 887 28.98 -12.06 -39.90
#